data_7f346dd2e7f82de2be6701814eacc40f
#
_entry.id   7f346dd2e7f82de2be6701814eacc40f
#
_cell.length_a   1.000
_cell.length_b   1.000
_cell.length_c   1.000
_cell.angle_alpha   90.00
_cell.angle_beta   90.00
_cell.angle_gamma   90.00
#
_symmetry.space_group_name_H-M   'P 1'
#
loop_
_entity.id
_entity.type
_entity.pdbx_description
1 polymer ?
#
loop_
_entity_poly.entity_id
_entity_poly.type
_entity_poly.pdbx_seq_one_letter_code
_entity_poly.pdbx_strand_id
1 'polypeptide(L)'
;MSIKTIKCLLIILLAPVTAAFSQGFDYSPVLKAQLLEALRSQPPGYQPRTQHLCADGQPCYTNRLILEPSPYLLQHAHNPVDWYAWGEEAFAKARRENKPIFLSIGYAACHWCHVMEIESFDDVGIAAILNRNFISIKVDRETRPDIDEFFATVVMNFQGQQGWPMSVFLTPEGKPFFGGSYYPKAQFRDLLLQMKENWAQKETEIRQQAEKIIQDLQAETEKQKSIAVLDDNLRQKTLRQIYSIFDSYQGGFGESQKFPREPWLFLFLDASYGATQDSDALTVLRTSLTHMALGGIYDQLGGGFHRYAIDPYWTVPHFEKMLYNQAMLVQLYLQADNIQPDLLYRRVAQQTLDFLLSEMRADSGAFYAALDADSEGEEGRYYLWRIEEFIKILGEEDGHFAAKMFDVNKYGEVEGANVLHLQALPQGRDLQRLDNLREKLKQVRNQRVRPARDEKIIMSWNALTITTLANAAHHFQQPRYLKAAIRAAEFIWTQMQEDSVFYRIYFNSKSGELAQLKDYAFYLQSLITLYDIQQDKKWLQRAKKVAAIIERDFSDSKGSGFFQTTKNINTPVLLRAKSAYDDTLPAGNAIAAQMFIRLARRSGESGYEKTARAILDAFAADVHEVPSAHASLLIAAHELHEGEIPLPIYAARGHARIDAFIQKITENQYQLQVEIKLDEGWHINAHVPLEDYLIPTKIDIANDIKWKIKHINYPPAEHVKLGFSNKPLALYQNRSIIKALLDRGKTKINPVIQLQLQACNNQLCLPPETLKLYPNLLVSQ
;
A
#
# COMPACT_ATOMS: atom_id res chain seq x y z
N MET A 1 -66.64 -11.54 -46.40
CA MET A 1 -65.33 -11.57 -47.08
C MET A 1 -64.24 -11.76 -46.04
N SER A 2 -63.61 -12.90 -46.05
CA SER A 2 -62.66 -13.38 -45.05
C SER A 2 -61.23 -12.93 -45.39
N ILE A 3 -60.54 -12.31 -44.45
CA ILE A 3 -59.09 -11.99 -44.57
C ILE A 3 -58.33 -13.05 -43.78
N LYS A 4 -57.62 -13.91 -44.49
CA LYS A 4 -56.71 -14.93 -43.87
C LYS A 4 -55.43 -14.25 -43.44
N THR A 5 -55.07 -14.35 -42.14
CA THR A 5 -53.83 -13.95 -41.58
C THR A 5 -52.77 -15.03 -41.85
N ILE A 6 -51.73 -14.67 -42.62
CA ILE A 6 -50.57 -15.52 -42.83
C ILE A 6 -49.61 -15.26 -41.68
N LYS A 7 -49.41 -16.28 -40.82
CA LYS A 7 -48.32 -16.32 -39.84
C LYS A 7 -47.05 -16.74 -40.55
N CYS A 8 -46.09 -15.80 -40.77
CA CYS A 8 -44.73 -16.15 -41.12
C CYS A 8 -44.01 -16.69 -39.89
N LEU A 9 -43.71 -17.97 -39.90
CA LEU A 9 -42.83 -18.63 -38.93
C LEU A 9 -41.39 -18.31 -39.36
N LEU A 10 -40.73 -17.42 -38.60
CA LEU A 10 -39.30 -17.20 -38.76
C LEU A 10 -38.56 -18.35 -38.06
N ILE A 11 -38.18 -19.37 -38.80
CA ILE A 11 -37.24 -20.40 -38.37
C ILE A 11 -35.83 -19.76 -38.38
N ILE A 12 -35.39 -19.33 -37.20
CA ILE A 12 -33.96 -18.97 -37.00
C ILE A 12 -33.22 -20.32 -37.02
N LEU A 13 -32.55 -20.59 -38.14
CA LEU A 13 -31.54 -21.64 -38.22
C LEU A 13 -30.41 -21.32 -37.24
N LEU A 14 -30.45 -21.85 -36.03
CA LEU A 14 -29.30 -22.00 -35.16
C LEU A 14 -28.34 -22.98 -35.83
N ALA A 15 -27.41 -22.46 -36.65
CA ALA A 15 -26.24 -23.22 -37.06
C ALA A 15 -25.49 -23.69 -35.82
N PRO A 16 -25.05 -24.94 -35.75
CA PRO A 16 -24.30 -25.41 -34.58
C PRO A 16 -22.92 -24.76 -34.58
N VAL A 17 -22.73 -23.74 -33.72
CA VAL A 17 -21.42 -23.20 -33.34
C VAL A 17 -20.77 -24.21 -32.38
N THR A 18 -20.51 -25.44 -32.89
CA THR A 18 -19.97 -26.51 -32.01
C THR A 18 -18.57 -26.97 -32.45
N ALA A 19 -17.93 -26.35 -33.44
CA ALA A 19 -16.72 -26.90 -34.04
C ALA A 19 -15.39 -26.21 -33.61
N ALA A 20 -15.40 -25.08 -32.93
CA ALA A 20 -14.19 -24.31 -32.65
C ALA A 20 -13.80 -24.20 -31.15
N PHE A 21 -14.60 -24.77 -30.24
CA PHE A 21 -14.35 -24.59 -28.82
C PHE A 21 -13.43 -25.68 -28.27
N SER A 22 -12.27 -25.26 -27.76
CA SER A 22 -11.26 -26.07 -27.06
C SER A 22 -10.66 -27.21 -27.85
N GLN A 23 -9.86 -26.90 -28.91
CA GLN A 23 -8.95 -27.88 -29.44
C GLN A 23 -7.95 -28.30 -28.36
N GLY A 24 -8.14 -29.48 -27.76
CA GLY A 24 -7.15 -30.10 -26.87
C GLY A 24 -7.54 -30.31 -25.43
N PHE A 25 -8.67 -29.76 -24.93
CA PHE A 25 -9.12 -29.99 -23.55
C PHE A 25 -10.31 -30.96 -23.47
N ASP A 26 -10.20 -31.96 -22.63
CA ASP A 26 -11.30 -32.91 -22.35
C ASP A 26 -12.17 -32.41 -21.22
N TYR A 27 -12.97 -31.37 -21.52
CA TYR A 27 -13.90 -30.79 -20.56
C TYR A 27 -15.26 -31.45 -20.59
N SER A 28 -15.91 -31.56 -19.43
CA SER A 28 -17.30 -31.99 -19.34
C SER A 28 -18.23 -31.06 -20.14
N PRO A 29 -19.36 -31.54 -20.66
CA PRO A 29 -20.32 -30.69 -21.39
C PRO A 29 -20.79 -29.48 -20.57
N VAL A 30 -20.93 -29.65 -19.24
CA VAL A 30 -21.34 -28.59 -18.33
C VAL A 30 -20.27 -27.50 -18.26
N LEU A 31 -19.00 -27.85 -18.06
CA LEU A 31 -17.91 -26.89 -18.02
C LEU A 31 -17.75 -26.17 -19.36
N LYS A 32 -17.84 -26.88 -20.50
CA LYS A 32 -17.83 -26.28 -21.83
C LYS A 32 -18.90 -25.20 -21.99
N ALA A 33 -20.12 -25.48 -21.53
CA ALA A 33 -21.21 -24.53 -21.59
C ALA A 33 -20.93 -23.27 -20.72
N GLN A 34 -20.39 -23.46 -19.52
CA GLN A 34 -20.01 -22.35 -18.63
C GLN A 34 -18.92 -21.47 -19.23
N LEU A 35 -17.87 -22.05 -19.80
CA LEU A 35 -16.78 -21.33 -20.45
C LEU A 35 -17.26 -20.53 -21.68
N LEU A 36 -18.16 -21.11 -22.49
CA LEU A 36 -18.82 -20.44 -23.62
C LEU A 36 -19.66 -19.25 -23.18
N GLU A 37 -20.44 -19.41 -22.12
CA GLU A 37 -21.25 -18.34 -21.53
C GLU A 37 -20.36 -17.21 -21.04
N ALA A 38 -19.30 -17.54 -20.30
CA ALA A 38 -18.33 -16.57 -19.79
C ALA A 38 -17.63 -15.80 -20.94
N LEU A 39 -17.25 -16.49 -22.02
CA LEU A 39 -16.66 -15.85 -23.20
C LEU A 39 -17.65 -14.88 -23.89
N ARG A 40 -18.92 -15.29 -24.03
CA ARG A 40 -19.97 -14.46 -24.63
C ARG A 40 -20.35 -13.25 -23.77
N SER A 41 -20.19 -13.36 -22.45
CA SER A 41 -20.48 -12.29 -21.51
C SER A 41 -19.37 -11.26 -21.34
N GLN A 42 -18.24 -11.45 -22.03
CA GLN A 42 -17.17 -10.43 -22.03
C GLN A 42 -17.66 -9.11 -22.61
N PRO A 43 -17.16 -7.96 -22.10
CA PRO A 43 -17.60 -6.65 -22.54
C PRO A 43 -17.37 -6.41 -24.04
N PRO A 44 -18.16 -5.56 -24.69
CA PRO A 44 -17.93 -5.18 -26.09
C PRO A 44 -16.51 -4.65 -26.28
N GLY A 45 -15.79 -5.20 -27.26
CA GLY A 45 -14.40 -4.84 -27.55
C GLY A 45 -13.36 -5.69 -26.80
N TYR A 46 -13.79 -6.71 -26.06
CA TYR A 46 -12.87 -7.68 -25.49
C TYR A 46 -11.98 -8.30 -26.56
N GLN A 47 -10.66 -8.22 -26.35
CA GLN A 47 -9.65 -8.82 -27.20
C GLN A 47 -8.97 -9.97 -26.48
N PRO A 48 -9.12 -11.22 -26.94
CA PRO A 48 -8.40 -12.36 -26.37
C PRO A 48 -6.89 -12.15 -26.45
N ARG A 49 -6.20 -12.32 -25.34
CA ARG A 49 -4.73 -12.23 -25.30
C ARG A 49 -4.15 -13.60 -25.65
N THR A 50 -3.98 -13.85 -26.95
CA THR A 50 -3.40 -15.10 -27.49
C THR A 50 -3.06 -14.92 -28.95
N GLN A 51 -2.09 -15.70 -29.47
CA GLN A 51 -1.78 -15.84 -30.88
C GLN A 51 -2.70 -16.87 -31.56
N HIS A 52 -3.44 -17.67 -30.82
CA HIS A 52 -4.21 -18.82 -31.30
C HIS A 52 -5.67 -18.44 -31.54
N LEU A 53 -5.92 -17.72 -32.64
CA LEU A 53 -7.26 -17.43 -33.11
C LEU A 53 -7.68 -18.48 -34.15
N CYS A 54 -8.90 -19.00 -34.02
CA CYS A 54 -9.53 -19.91 -34.94
C CYS A 54 -10.06 -19.16 -36.18
N ALA A 55 -10.51 -19.90 -37.22
CA ALA A 55 -10.93 -19.35 -38.51
C ALA A 55 -12.10 -18.34 -38.38
N ASP A 56 -12.88 -18.40 -37.32
CA ASP A 56 -13.97 -17.48 -36.99
C ASP A 56 -13.52 -16.24 -36.18
N GLY A 57 -12.21 -16.10 -35.92
CA GLY A 57 -11.62 -15.01 -35.15
C GLY A 57 -11.78 -15.15 -33.62
N GLN A 58 -12.41 -16.26 -33.15
CA GLN A 58 -12.51 -16.55 -31.74
C GLN A 58 -11.25 -17.25 -31.22
N PRO A 59 -10.92 -17.19 -29.91
CA PRO A 59 -9.80 -17.93 -29.37
C PRO A 59 -10.01 -19.44 -29.51
N CYS A 60 -8.98 -20.15 -30.01
CA CYS A 60 -9.02 -21.60 -30.16
C CYS A 60 -8.97 -22.33 -28.82
N TYR A 61 -8.42 -21.69 -27.78
CA TYR A 61 -8.33 -22.22 -26.45
C TYR A 61 -9.10 -21.30 -25.48
N THR A 62 -9.83 -21.89 -24.55
CA THR A 62 -10.42 -21.18 -23.40
C THR A 62 -10.41 -22.12 -22.21
N ASN A 63 -9.72 -21.72 -21.17
CA ASN A 63 -9.58 -22.49 -19.94
C ASN A 63 -10.40 -21.86 -18.77
N ARG A 64 -10.34 -22.48 -17.60
CA ARG A 64 -11.15 -22.12 -16.41
C ARG A 64 -10.91 -20.71 -15.92
N LEU A 65 -9.75 -20.12 -16.22
CA LEU A 65 -9.42 -18.78 -15.72
C LEU A 65 -10.35 -17.68 -16.23
N ILE A 66 -11.12 -17.94 -17.32
CA ILE A 66 -12.15 -17.00 -17.80
C ILE A 66 -13.29 -16.78 -16.78
N LEU A 67 -13.44 -17.68 -15.80
CA LEU A 67 -14.46 -17.61 -14.75
C LEU A 67 -14.03 -16.78 -13.54
N GLU A 68 -12.73 -16.43 -13.48
CA GLU A 68 -12.12 -15.83 -12.28
C GLU A 68 -12.26 -14.29 -12.27
N PRO A 69 -12.50 -13.69 -11.10
CA PRO A 69 -12.61 -12.25 -10.95
C PRO A 69 -11.22 -11.57 -10.77
N SER A 70 -10.27 -11.92 -11.64
CA SER A 70 -8.91 -11.37 -11.62
C SER A 70 -8.46 -11.01 -13.03
N PRO A 71 -8.11 -9.74 -13.32
CA PRO A 71 -7.55 -9.35 -14.61
C PRO A 71 -6.32 -10.18 -15.02
N TYR A 72 -5.44 -10.52 -14.07
CA TYR A 72 -4.28 -11.36 -14.31
C TYR A 72 -4.66 -12.79 -14.76
N LEU A 73 -5.62 -13.40 -14.09
CA LEU A 73 -6.06 -14.74 -14.48
C LEU A 73 -6.78 -14.71 -15.82
N LEU A 74 -7.56 -13.66 -16.10
CA LEU A 74 -8.21 -13.45 -17.40
C LEU A 74 -7.22 -13.27 -18.55
N GLN A 75 -6.06 -12.65 -18.33
CA GLN A 75 -4.99 -12.54 -19.33
C GLN A 75 -4.56 -13.93 -19.83
N HIS A 76 -4.58 -14.96 -18.96
CA HIS A 76 -4.18 -16.33 -19.28
C HIS A 76 -5.34 -17.26 -19.67
N ALA A 77 -6.56 -16.74 -19.78
CA ALA A 77 -7.75 -17.55 -20.09
C ALA A 77 -7.71 -18.22 -21.46
N HIS A 78 -6.89 -17.72 -22.38
CA HIS A 78 -6.80 -18.21 -23.77
C HIS A 78 -5.46 -18.85 -24.13
N ASN A 79 -4.62 -19.12 -23.12
CA ASN A 79 -3.41 -19.91 -23.34
C ASN A 79 -3.77 -21.37 -23.67
N PRO A 80 -2.95 -22.08 -24.48
CA PRO A 80 -3.09 -23.52 -24.72
C PRO A 80 -2.80 -24.40 -23.49
N VAL A 81 -2.35 -23.85 -22.38
CA VAL A 81 -2.21 -24.53 -21.08
C VAL A 81 -3.57 -24.68 -20.41
N ASP A 82 -3.91 -25.90 -19.92
CA ASP A 82 -5.12 -26.17 -19.12
C ASP A 82 -4.95 -25.63 -17.69
N TRP A 83 -5.04 -24.32 -17.56
CA TRP A 83 -4.90 -23.63 -16.29
C TRP A 83 -6.09 -23.85 -15.37
N TYR A 84 -5.79 -24.02 -14.09
CA TYR A 84 -6.71 -24.02 -12.96
C TYR A 84 -6.44 -22.80 -12.07
N ALA A 85 -7.47 -22.26 -11.46
CA ALA A 85 -7.30 -21.41 -10.30
C ALA A 85 -6.89 -22.26 -9.08
N TRP A 86 -6.34 -21.62 -8.04
CA TRP A 86 -6.04 -22.29 -6.77
C TRP A 86 -7.32 -22.72 -6.08
N GLY A 87 -7.55 -24.03 -5.98
CA GLY A 87 -8.77 -24.56 -5.40
C GLY A 87 -8.84 -26.09 -5.43
N GLU A 88 -9.82 -26.63 -4.74
CA GLU A 88 -9.97 -28.09 -4.57
C GLU A 88 -10.13 -28.85 -5.92
N GLU A 89 -10.66 -28.22 -6.97
CA GLU A 89 -10.77 -28.85 -8.30
C GLU A 89 -9.40 -29.30 -8.83
N ALA A 90 -8.41 -28.41 -8.76
CA ALA A 90 -7.03 -28.69 -9.19
C ALA A 90 -6.38 -29.78 -8.34
N PHE A 91 -6.47 -29.67 -7.02
CA PHE A 91 -5.88 -30.62 -6.07
C PHE A 91 -6.53 -32.00 -6.15
N ALA A 92 -7.85 -32.07 -6.26
CA ALA A 92 -8.55 -33.35 -6.45
C ALA A 92 -8.15 -34.07 -7.75
N LYS A 93 -7.96 -33.30 -8.83
CA LYS A 93 -7.46 -33.85 -10.10
C LYS A 93 -5.99 -34.31 -9.96
N ALA A 94 -5.13 -33.53 -9.32
CA ALA A 94 -3.74 -33.90 -9.10
C ALA A 94 -3.62 -35.21 -8.30
N ARG A 95 -4.38 -35.36 -7.22
CA ARG A 95 -4.42 -36.58 -6.41
C ARG A 95 -4.97 -37.78 -7.21
N ARG A 96 -6.09 -37.58 -7.95
CA ARG A 96 -6.71 -38.67 -8.76
C ARG A 96 -5.80 -39.17 -9.86
N GLU A 97 -5.04 -38.28 -10.51
CA GLU A 97 -4.16 -38.62 -11.64
C GLU A 97 -2.72 -38.90 -11.19
N ASN A 98 -2.41 -38.73 -9.91
CA ASN A 98 -1.07 -38.82 -9.32
C ASN A 98 -0.04 -37.96 -10.09
N LYS A 99 -0.45 -36.75 -10.48
CA LYS A 99 0.41 -35.80 -11.20
C LYS A 99 0.92 -34.71 -10.26
N PRO A 100 2.19 -34.33 -10.38
CA PRO A 100 2.71 -33.15 -9.68
C PRO A 100 2.01 -31.89 -10.20
N ILE A 101 1.97 -30.86 -9.35
CA ILE A 101 1.39 -29.57 -9.69
C ILE A 101 2.50 -28.64 -10.16
N PHE A 102 2.27 -27.92 -11.26
CA PHE A 102 3.03 -26.73 -11.64
C PHE A 102 2.24 -25.50 -11.24
N LEU A 103 2.79 -24.72 -10.31
CA LEU A 103 2.21 -23.48 -9.79
C LEU A 103 2.96 -22.29 -10.37
N SER A 104 2.23 -21.38 -11.03
CA SER A 104 2.74 -20.09 -11.49
C SER A 104 2.06 -18.95 -10.76
N ILE A 105 2.84 -18.07 -10.11
CA ILE A 105 2.35 -16.90 -9.36
C ILE A 105 2.89 -15.63 -10.00
N GLY A 106 2.01 -14.64 -10.21
CA GLY A 106 2.36 -13.33 -10.78
C GLY A 106 1.27 -12.30 -10.53
N TYR A 107 1.25 -11.21 -11.32
CA TYR A 107 0.24 -10.15 -11.23
C TYR A 107 0.09 -9.44 -12.59
N ALA A 108 -1.01 -8.67 -12.75
CA ALA A 108 -1.46 -8.17 -14.05
C ALA A 108 -0.49 -7.17 -14.72
N ALA A 109 0.19 -6.32 -13.96
CA ALA A 109 1.11 -5.30 -14.47
C ALA A 109 2.58 -5.79 -14.58
N CYS A 110 2.83 -7.09 -14.40
CA CYS A 110 4.15 -7.69 -14.31
C CYS A 110 4.76 -7.93 -15.70
N HIS A 111 5.72 -7.12 -16.14
CA HIS A 111 6.41 -7.28 -17.43
C HIS A 111 6.98 -8.69 -17.64
N TRP A 112 7.76 -9.24 -16.71
CA TRP A 112 8.34 -10.58 -16.84
C TRP A 112 7.30 -11.70 -16.84
N CYS A 113 6.11 -11.46 -16.27
CA CYS A 113 4.98 -12.39 -16.40
C CYS A 113 4.44 -12.39 -17.83
N HIS A 114 4.37 -11.23 -18.49
CA HIS A 114 3.99 -11.09 -19.88
C HIS A 114 5.01 -11.75 -20.82
N VAL A 115 6.30 -11.54 -20.56
CA VAL A 115 7.37 -12.22 -21.32
C VAL A 115 7.21 -13.74 -21.21
N MET A 116 7.05 -14.30 -20.02
CA MET A 116 6.89 -15.75 -19.83
C MET A 116 5.57 -16.27 -20.44
N GLU A 117 4.52 -15.47 -20.47
CA GLU A 117 3.27 -15.80 -21.15
C GLU A 117 3.51 -16.00 -22.66
N ILE A 118 4.09 -15.00 -23.32
CA ILE A 118 4.32 -15.00 -24.76
C ILE A 118 5.30 -16.10 -25.16
N GLU A 119 6.41 -16.23 -24.44
CA GLU A 119 7.48 -17.18 -24.79
C GLU A 119 7.11 -18.63 -24.48
N SER A 120 6.38 -18.87 -23.37
CA SER A 120 6.22 -20.22 -22.83
C SER A 120 4.76 -20.65 -22.71
N PHE A 121 3.89 -19.85 -22.11
CA PHE A 121 2.52 -20.31 -21.83
C PHE A 121 1.59 -20.26 -23.05
N ASP A 122 1.91 -19.43 -24.03
CA ASP A 122 1.22 -19.39 -25.32
C ASP A 122 1.87 -20.31 -26.40
N ASP A 123 2.91 -21.08 -26.02
CA ASP A 123 3.55 -22.07 -26.87
C ASP A 123 2.87 -23.43 -26.74
N VAL A 124 2.38 -23.98 -27.85
CA VAL A 124 1.67 -25.28 -27.89
C VAL A 124 2.55 -26.45 -27.47
N GLY A 125 3.87 -26.40 -27.72
CA GLY A 125 4.82 -27.44 -27.34
C GLY A 125 5.02 -27.49 -25.81
N ILE A 126 5.22 -26.35 -25.18
CA ILE A 126 5.29 -26.22 -23.72
C ILE A 126 3.94 -26.63 -23.09
N ALA A 127 2.83 -26.13 -23.64
CA ALA A 127 1.50 -26.48 -23.19
C ALA A 127 1.23 -27.99 -23.25
N ALA A 128 1.66 -28.67 -24.31
CA ALA A 128 1.53 -30.13 -24.44
C ALA A 128 2.30 -30.89 -23.32
N ILE A 129 3.50 -30.40 -22.94
CA ILE A 129 4.27 -30.98 -21.83
C ILE A 129 3.55 -30.78 -20.51
N LEU A 130 3.09 -29.56 -20.23
CA LEU A 130 2.36 -29.18 -19.01
C LEU A 130 1.06 -29.99 -18.86
N ASN A 131 0.18 -29.97 -19.86
CA ASN A 131 -1.12 -30.60 -19.81
C ASN A 131 -1.04 -32.13 -19.65
N ARG A 132 0.01 -32.75 -20.25
CA ARG A 132 0.19 -34.22 -20.14
C ARG A 132 0.71 -34.66 -18.78
N ASN A 133 1.65 -33.90 -18.19
CA ASN A 133 2.45 -34.39 -17.08
C ASN A 133 2.19 -33.68 -15.76
N PHE A 134 1.54 -32.53 -15.77
CA PHE A 134 1.28 -31.71 -14.58
C PHE A 134 -0.19 -31.29 -14.50
N ILE A 135 -0.60 -30.88 -13.31
CA ILE A 135 -1.78 -30.02 -13.14
C ILE A 135 -1.26 -28.59 -12.98
N SER A 136 -1.64 -27.69 -13.90
CA SER A 136 -1.13 -26.33 -13.94
C SER A 136 -2.06 -25.39 -13.18
N ILE A 137 -1.56 -24.76 -12.12
CA ILE A 137 -2.31 -23.79 -11.30
C ILE A 137 -1.72 -22.40 -11.53
N LYS A 138 -2.60 -21.41 -11.73
CA LYS A 138 -2.22 -19.99 -11.81
C LYS A 138 -2.78 -19.22 -10.63
N VAL A 139 -1.96 -18.35 -10.03
CA VAL A 139 -2.33 -17.52 -8.88
C VAL A 139 -1.98 -16.06 -9.14
N ASP A 140 -2.95 -15.19 -8.91
CA ASP A 140 -2.73 -13.75 -8.81
C ASP A 140 -2.30 -13.43 -7.37
N ARG A 141 -1.03 -13.00 -7.20
CA ARG A 141 -0.47 -12.65 -5.89
C ARG A 141 -1.23 -11.53 -5.17
N GLU A 142 -1.88 -10.67 -5.93
CA GLU A 142 -2.61 -9.55 -5.37
C GLU A 142 -3.98 -9.96 -4.84
N THR A 143 -4.56 -11.02 -5.37
CA THR A 143 -5.79 -11.63 -4.84
C THR A 143 -5.51 -12.60 -3.68
N ARG A 144 -4.39 -13.36 -3.77
CA ARG A 144 -4.00 -14.39 -2.81
C ARG A 144 -2.59 -14.16 -2.24
N PRO A 145 -2.36 -13.06 -1.50
CA PRO A 145 -1.06 -12.78 -0.90
C PRO A 145 -0.64 -13.83 0.14
N ASP A 146 -1.56 -14.55 0.75
CA ASP A 146 -1.29 -15.69 1.63
C ASP A 146 -0.53 -16.82 0.92
N ILE A 147 -0.88 -17.10 -0.34
CA ILE A 147 -0.19 -18.08 -1.18
C ILE A 147 1.14 -17.51 -1.66
N ASP A 148 1.13 -16.26 -2.13
CA ASP A 148 2.34 -15.59 -2.61
C ASP A 148 3.43 -15.54 -1.54
N GLU A 149 3.14 -15.05 -0.35
CA GLU A 149 4.09 -14.92 0.76
C GLU A 149 4.65 -16.28 1.20
N PHE A 150 3.80 -17.32 1.25
CA PHE A 150 4.25 -18.67 1.56
C PHE A 150 5.24 -19.21 0.53
N PHE A 151 4.89 -19.14 -0.75
CA PHE A 151 5.77 -19.65 -1.81
C PHE A 151 6.97 -18.75 -2.11
N ALA A 152 6.89 -17.45 -1.82
CA ALA A 152 8.06 -16.56 -1.85
C ALA A 152 9.13 -17.00 -0.85
N THR A 153 8.72 -17.38 0.38
CA THR A 153 9.63 -17.96 1.37
C THR A 153 10.25 -19.27 0.88
N VAL A 154 9.45 -20.12 0.25
CA VAL A 154 9.93 -21.38 -0.35
C VAL A 154 10.96 -21.11 -1.46
N VAL A 155 10.66 -20.21 -2.39
CA VAL A 155 11.56 -19.85 -3.51
C VAL A 155 12.86 -19.22 -2.99
N MET A 156 12.77 -18.35 -1.98
CA MET A 156 13.93 -17.76 -1.31
C MET A 156 14.85 -18.84 -0.73
N ASN A 157 14.29 -19.88 -0.10
CA ASN A 157 15.07 -21.00 0.47
C ASN A 157 15.73 -21.85 -0.61
N PHE A 158 15.14 -21.98 -1.80
CA PHE A 158 15.72 -22.73 -2.92
C PHE A 158 16.77 -21.96 -3.72
N GLN A 159 16.57 -20.67 -3.95
CA GLN A 159 17.39 -19.86 -4.88
C GLN A 159 18.15 -18.70 -4.22
N GLY A 160 17.90 -18.39 -2.94
CA GLY A 160 18.49 -17.23 -2.25
C GLY A 160 17.97 -15.88 -2.73
N GLN A 161 17.01 -15.86 -3.65
CA GLN A 161 16.32 -14.66 -4.16
C GLN A 161 14.90 -14.98 -4.55
N GLN A 162 14.06 -13.96 -4.57
CA GLN A 162 12.67 -14.06 -5.01
C GLN A 162 12.36 -13.01 -6.08
N GLY A 163 11.36 -13.30 -6.93
CA GLY A 163 10.89 -12.40 -7.98
C GLY A 163 9.71 -13.02 -8.73
N TRP A 164 8.99 -12.22 -9.46
CA TRP A 164 7.85 -12.68 -10.26
C TRP A 164 8.19 -12.67 -11.75
N PRO A 165 7.61 -13.66 -12.53
CA PRO A 165 6.72 -14.73 -12.05
C PRO A 165 7.46 -15.76 -11.20
N MET A 166 6.80 -16.35 -10.18
CA MET A 166 7.31 -17.53 -9.49
C MET A 166 6.83 -18.79 -10.20
N SER A 167 7.72 -19.79 -10.29
CA SER A 167 7.48 -21.11 -10.87
C SER A 167 7.80 -22.17 -9.81
N VAL A 168 6.77 -22.84 -9.27
CA VAL A 168 6.92 -23.78 -8.17
C VAL A 168 6.35 -25.13 -8.53
N PHE A 169 7.02 -26.21 -8.14
CA PHE A 169 6.54 -27.58 -8.31
C PHE A 169 6.14 -28.19 -6.99
N LEU A 170 4.90 -28.73 -6.96
CA LEU A 170 4.28 -29.27 -5.75
C LEU A 170 3.90 -30.73 -5.94
N THR A 171 3.85 -31.46 -4.83
CA THR A 171 3.18 -32.77 -4.80
C THR A 171 1.68 -32.61 -5.05
N PRO A 172 0.93 -33.69 -5.34
CA PRO A 172 -0.52 -33.63 -5.50
C PRO A 172 -1.25 -33.12 -4.24
N GLU A 173 -0.61 -33.13 -3.08
CA GLU A 173 -1.10 -32.59 -1.81
C GLU A 173 -0.76 -31.11 -1.61
N GLY A 174 -0.05 -30.49 -2.56
CA GLY A 174 0.32 -29.09 -2.53
C GLY A 174 1.66 -28.77 -1.84
N LYS A 175 2.44 -29.78 -1.43
CA LYS A 175 3.71 -29.56 -0.72
C LYS A 175 4.84 -29.25 -1.72
N PRO A 176 5.61 -28.16 -1.55
CA PRO A 176 6.65 -27.77 -2.49
C PRO A 176 7.87 -28.71 -2.45
N PHE A 177 8.43 -29.02 -3.61
CA PHE A 177 9.68 -29.76 -3.74
C PHE A 177 10.72 -29.10 -4.64
N PHE A 178 10.32 -28.07 -5.41
CA PHE A 178 11.22 -27.24 -6.19
C PHE A 178 10.58 -25.86 -6.42
N GLY A 179 11.39 -24.80 -6.53
CA GLY A 179 10.90 -23.45 -6.80
C GLY A 179 11.96 -22.56 -7.44
N GLY A 180 11.48 -21.60 -8.22
CA GLY A 180 12.28 -20.58 -8.87
C GLY A 180 11.45 -19.44 -9.38
N SER A 181 12.09 -18.47 -10.04
CA SER A 181 11.42 -17.32 -10.65
C SER A 181 11.20 -17.51 -12.16
N TYR A 182 11.47 -16.50 -12.95
CA TYR A 182 11.40 -16.56 -14.41
C TYR A 182 12.43 -17.52 -15.01
N TYR A 183 12.02 -18.27 -16.03
CA TYR A 183 12.86 -19.12 -16.86
C TYR A 183 12.62 -18.81 -18.35
N PRO A 184 13.67 -18.51 -19.14
CA PRO A 184 13.56 -18.45 -20.61
C PRO A 184 13.01 -19.76 -21.18
N LYS A 185 12.26 -19.70 -22.29
CA LYS A 185 11.53 -20.83 -22.90
C LYS A 185 12.33 -22.14 -22.97
N ALA A 186 13.59 -22.09 -23.46
CA ALA A 186 14.40 -23.30 -23.60
C ALA A 186 14.73 -23.94 -22.25
N GLN A 187 15.11 -23.12 -21.26
CA GLN A 187 15.40 -23.58 -19.90
C GLN A 187 14.13 -24.10 -19.21
N PHE A 188 12.99 -23.43 -19.43
CA PHE A 188 11.72 -23.85 -18.87
C PHE A 188 11.28 -25.22 -19.42
N ARG A 189 11.43 -25.44 -20.73
CA ARG A 189 11.15 -26.75 -21.35
C ARG A 189 12.01 -27.85 -20.73
N ASP A 190 13.31 -27.61 -20.61
CA ASP A 190 14.25 -28.61 -20.07
C ASP A 190 13.96 -28.89 -18.58
N LEU A 191 13.60 -27.85 -17.81
CA LEU A 191 13.15 -27.99 -16.43
C LEU A 191 11.86 -28.85 -16.32
N LEU A 192 10.86 -28.62 -17.17
CA LEU A 192 9.64 -29.41 -17.19
C LEU A 192 9.92 -30.90 -17.46
N LEU A 193 10.80 -31.19 -18.42
CA LEU A 193 11.18 -32.57 -18.76
C LEU A 193 11.94 -33.23 -17.58
N GLN A 194 12.84 -32.51 -16.92
CA GLN A 194 13.54 -32.97 -15.72
C GLN A 194 12.58 -33.25 -14.55
N MET A 195 11.65 -32.34 -14.28
CA MET A 195 10.67 -32.51 -13.21
C MET A 195 9.74 -33.71 -13.48
N LYS A 196 9.31 -33.89 -14.74
CA LYS A 196 8.56 -35.08 -15.16
C LYS A 196 9.33 -36.38 -14.88
N GLU A 197 10.60 -36.44 -15.30
CA GLU A 197 11.43 -37.62 -15.11
C GLU A 197 11.70 -37.90 -13.64
N ASN A 198 12.04 -36.86 -12.86
CA ASN A 198 12.25 -36.97 -11.43
C ASN A 198 11.00 -37.50 -10.71
N TRP A 199 9.80 -37.00 -11.05
CA TRP A 199 8.54 -37.47 -10.48
C TRP A 199 8.31 -38.94 -10.79
N ALA A 200 8.54 -39.36 -12.03
CA ALA A 200 8.34 -40.74 -12.46
C ALA A 200 9.33 -41.75 -11.80
N GLN A 201 10.57 -41.31 -11.52
CA GLN A 201 11.61 -42.20 -11.00
C GLN A 201 11.80 -42.11 -9.48
N LYS A 202 11.51 -40.94 -8.84
CA LYS A 202 11.86 -40.62 -7.46
C LYS A 202 10.68 -40.07 -6.64
N GLU A 203 9.46 -40.44 -7.00
CA GLU A 203 8.24 -39.91 -6.34
C GLU A 203 8.30 -40.01 -4.82
N THR A 204 8.68 -41.17 -4.28
CA THR A 204 8.73 -41.42 -2.83
C THR A 204 9.73 -40.47 -2.12
N GLU A 205 10.92 -40.29 -2.70
CA GLU A 205 11.93 -39.39 -2.18
C GLU A 205 11.48 -37.93 -2.22
N ILE A 206 10.87 -37.52 -3.33
CA ILE A 206 10.31 -36.16 -3.51
C ILE A 206 9.22 -35.89 -2.46
N ARG A 207 8.31 -36.82 -2.22
CA ARG A 207 7.27 -36.67 -1.20
C ARG A 207 7.86 -36.54 0.21
N GLN A 208 8.89 -37.34 0.54
CA GLN A 208 9.59 -37.23 1.82
C GLN A 208 10.31 -35.89 1.99
N GLN A 209 10.97 -35.40 0.95
CA GLN A 209 11.62 -34.10 0.97
C GLN A 209 10.61 -32.96 1.11
N ALA A 210 9.51 -32.99 0.36
CA ALA A 210 8.43 -31.99 0.43
C ALA A 210 7.77 -31.97 1.83
N GLU A 211 7.57 -33.14 2.43
CA GLU A 211 7.09 -33.26 3.82
C GLU A 211 8.03 -32.59 4.81
N LYS A 212 9.34 -32.85 4.67
CA LYS A 212 10.35 -32.26 5.53
C LYS A 212 10.38 -30.72 5.41
N ILE A 213 10.28 -30.17 4.20
CA ILE A 213 10.22 -28.72 3.99
C ILE A 213 9.06 -28.10 4.77
N ILE A 214 7.87 -28.71 4.70
CA ILE A 214 6.70 -28.24 5.46
C ILE A 214 6.93 -28.34 6.96
N GLN A 215 7.49 -29.45 7.45
CA GLN A 215 7.78 -29.62 8.87
C GLN A 215 8.81 -28.61 9.38
N ASP A 216 9.86 -28.32 8.61
CA ASP A 216 10.87 -27.33 8.95
C ASP A 216 10.25 -25.91 9.04
N LEU A 217 9.41 -25.54 8.08
CA LEU A 217 8.67 -24.26 8.10
C LEU A 217 7.68 -24.17 9.27
N GLN A 218 7.00 -25.26 9.61
CA GLN A 218 6.10 -25.32 10.77
C GLN A 218 6.87 -25.19 12.08
N ALA A 219 7.98 -25.93 12.22
CA ALA A 219 8.82 -25.88 13.40
C ALA A 219 9.39 -24.49 13.66
N GLU A 220 9.75 -23.75 12.59
CA GLU A 220 10.22 -22.38 12.69
C GLU A 220 9.12 -21.44 13.19
N THR A 221 7.87 -21.64 12.74
CA THR A 221 6.71 -20.87 13.17
C THR A 221 6.31 -21.17 14.62
N GLU A 222 6.47 -22.41 15.07
CA GLU A 222 6.10 -22.89 16.42
C GLU A 222 7.23 -22.77 17.46
N LYS A 223 8.42 -22.34 17.05
CA LYS A 223 9.59 -22.19 17.92
C LYS A 223 9.24 -21.29 19.10
N GLN A 224 9.43 -21.81 20.32
CA GLN A 224 9.19 -21.02 21.52
C GLN A 224 10.20 -19.88 21.57
N LYS A 225 9.73 -18.67 21.35
CA LYS A 225 10.57 -17.47 21.25
C LYS A 225 10.94 -16.98 22.65
N SER A 226 12.18 -16.53 22.82
CA SER A 226 12.64 -15.93 24.07
C SER A 226 11.85 -14.65 24.37
N ILE A 227 11.65 -14.33 25.66
CA ILE A 227 11.09 -13.04 26.07
C ILE A 227 12.07 -11.96 25.64
N ALA A 228 11.60 -11.04 24.81
CA ALA A 228 12.36 -9.93 24.25
C ALA A 228 11.57 -8.64 24.44
N VAL A 229 12.23 -7.49 24.47
CA VAL A 229 11.60 -6.18 24.65
C VAL A 229 11.89 -5.31 23.43
N LEU A 230 10.87 -4.68 22.92
CA LEU A 230 10.98 -3.68 21.86
C LEU A 230 11.23 -2.29 22.49
N ASP A 231 12.49 -1.96 22.70
CA ASP A 231 12.91 -0.69 23.29
C ASP A 231 13.53 0.27 22.26
N ASP A 232 13.82 1.50 22.69
CA ASP A 232 14.46 2.49 21.82
C ASP A 232 15.89 2.10 21.44
N ASN A 233 16.62 1.33 22.26
CA ASN A 233 17.96 0.85 21.89
C ASN A 233 17.92 -0.06 20.68
N LEU A 234 16.94 -0.95 20.60
CA LEU A 234 16.72 -1.82 19.44
C LEU A 234 16.35 -0.99 18.21
N ARG A 235 15.46 0.00 18.35
CA ARG A 235 15.10 0.94 17.29
C ARG A 235 16.32 1.69 16.76
N GLN A 236 17.15 2.25 17.63
CA GLN A 236 18.38 2.95 17.26
C GLN A 236 19.40 2.02 16.59
N LYS A 237 19.53 0.77 17.05
CA LYS A 237 20.37 -0.25 16.40
C LYS A 237 19.88 -0.54 14.99
N THR A 238 18.57 -0.67 14.80
CA THR A 238 17.96 -0.92 13.49
C THR A 238 18.21 0.23 12.52
N LEU A 239 18.01 1.49 12.97
CA LEU A 239 18.31 2.68 12.18
C LEU A 239 19.77 2.70 11.72
N ARG A 240 20.74 2.40 12.61
CA ARG A 240 22.17 2.33 12.24
C ARG A 240 22.45 1.18 11.26
N GLN A 241 21.80 0.03 11.41
CA GLN A 241 21.93 -1.09 10.49
C GLN A 241 21.44 -0.72 9.08
N ILE A 242 20.27 -0.11 8.97
CA ILE A 242 19.74 0.33 7.67
C ILE A 242 20.58 1.48 7.10
N TYR A 243 21.04 2.41 7.94
CA TYR A 243 21.92 3.49 7.54
C TYR A 243 23.24 2.99 6.92
N SER A 244 23.76 1.85 7.34
CA SER A 244 25.02 1.30 6.82
C SER A 244 24.96 0.90 5.33
N ILE A 245 23.76 0.74 4.77
CA ILE A 245 23.53 0.44 3.34
C ILE A 245 22.87 1.61 2.59
N PHE A 246 22.77 2.77 3.22
CA PHE A 246 22.23 3.99 2.62
C PHE A 246 23.22 4.60 1.63
N ASP A 247 22.71 4.92 0.45
CA ASP A 247 23.46 5.67 -0.56
C ASP A 247 23.38 7.18 -0.24
N SER A 248 24.46 7.75 0.28
CA SER A 248 24.50 9.14 0.68
C SER A 248 24.54 10.13 -0.51
N TYR A 249 24.83 9.65 -1.72
CA TYR A 249 24.91 10.48 -2.94
C TYR A 249 23.58 10.49 -3.69
N GLN A 250 22.97 9.33 -3.91
CA GLN A 250 21.75 9.18 -4.70
C GLN A 250 20.51 8.93 -3.86
N GLY A 251 20.66 8.76 -2.57
CA GLY A 251 19.55 8.36 -1.70
C GLY A 251 19.11 6.91 -1.95
N GLY A 252 18.19 6.44 -1.11
CA GLY A 252 17.76 5.05 -1.15
C GLY A 252 18.80 4.07 -0.59
N PHE A 253 18.63 2.80 -0.85
CA PHE A 253 19.40 1.74 -0.20
C PHE A 253 19.94 0.75 -1.23
N GLY A 254 21.21 0.35 -1.05
CA GLY A 254 21.91 -0.56 -1.96
C GLY A 254 22.58 0.14 -3.15
N GLU A 255 23.35 -0.62 -3.95
CA GLU A 255 24.23 -0.12 -5.01
C GLU A 255 23.77 -0.48 -6.44
N SER A 256 22.64 -1.21 -6.59
CA SER A 256 22.11 -1.65 -7.88
C SER A 256 20.73 -1.05 -8.13
N GLN A 257 19.77 -1.88 -8.53
CA GLN A 257 18.37 -1.43 -8.65
C GLN A 257 17.83 -0.91 -7.31
N LYS A 258 17.02 0.15 -7.36
CA LYS A 258 16.52 0.82 -6.16
C LYS A 258 15.02 0.76 -6.04
N PHE A 259 14.58 0.22 -4.90
CA PHE A 259 13.18 0.29 -4.45
C PHE A 259 13.03 1.45 -3.45
N PRO A 260 11.87 2.12 -3.39
CA PRO A 260 11.60 3.15 -2.39
C PRO A 260 11.79 2.70 -0.94
N ARG A 261 11.48 1.41 -0.64
CA ARG A 261 11.59 0.83 0.73
C ARG A 261 10.81 1.65 1.76
N GLU A 262 9.56 1.93 1.46
CA GLU A 262 8.70 2.83 2.23
C GLU A 262 8.62 2.47 3.73
N PRO A 263 8.56 1.19 4.17
CA PRO A 263 8.60 0.87 5.60
C PRO A 263 9.86 1.39 6.31
N TRP A 264 11.02 1.34 5.64
CA TRP A 264 12.26 1.91 6.19
C TRP A 264 12.22 3.43 6.22
N LEU A 265 11.73 4.06 5.16
CA LEU A 265 11.58 5.51 5.12
C LEU A 265 10.60 6.02 6.19
N PHE A 266 9.53 5.27 6.50
CA PHE A 266 8.64 5.58 7.63
C PHE A 266 9.36 5.47 8.98
N LEU A 267 10.28 4.52 9.17
CA LEU A 267 11.08 4.42 10.39
C LEU A 267 12.05 5.61 10.53
N PHE A 268 12.69 6.02 9.43
CA PHE A 268 13.52 7.24 9.41
C PHE A 268 12.69 8.51 9.58
N LEU A 269 11.49 8.56 9.05
CA LEU A 269 10.55 9.64 9.27
C LEU A 269 10.17 9.75 10.75
N ASP A 270 9.81 8.64 11.39
CA ASP A 270 9.52 8.56 12.82
C ASP A 270 10.71 9.07 13.67
N ALA A 271 11.93 8.66 13.32
CA ALA A 271 13.15 9.12 13.99
C ALA A 271 13.53 10.59 13.69
N SER A 272 12.97 11.18 12.63
CA SER A 272 13.23 12.57 12.25
C SER A 272 12.40 13.58 13.03
N TYR A 273 11.34 13.16 13.69
CA TYR A 273 10.54 14.04 14.53
C TYR A 273 11.31 14.41 15.81
N GLY A 274 11.47 15.70 16.05
CA GLY A 274 12.27 16.21 17.17
C GLY A 274 13.80 16.07 17.01
N ALA A 275 14.27 15.57 15.87
CA ALA A 275 15.68 15.45 15.55
C ALA A 275 16.32 16.82 15.22
N THR A 276 17.65 16.89 15.28
CA THR A 276 18.40 18.07 14.80
C THR A 276 18.44 18.09 13.27
N GLN A 277 18.69 19.25 12.67
CA GLN A 277 18.77 19.43 11.21
C GLN A 277 19.81 18.52 10.55
N ASP A 278 20.88 18.21 11.27
CA ASP A 278 22.02 17.41 10.78
C ASP A 278 21.93 15.95 11.23
N SER A 279 20.75 15.45 11.61
CA SER A 279 20.58 14.06 12.00
C SER A 279 20.63 13.12 10.79
N ASP A 280 21.24 11.95 10.98
CA ASP A 280 21.29 10.90 9.96
C ASP A 280 19.88 10.52 9.45
N ALA A 281 18.92 10.44 10.37
CA ALA A 281 17.54 10.10 10.01
C ALA A 281 16.92 11.10 9.03
N LEU A 282 17.05 12.40 9.30
CA LEU A 282 16.54 13.42 8.40
C LEU A 282 17.32 13.47 7.09
N THR A 283 18.62 13.19 7.12
CA THR A 283 19.48 13.11 5.93
C THR A 283 19.02 11.98 5.02
N VAL A 284 18.86 10.75 5.56
CA VAL A 284 18.34 9.59 4.80
C VAL A 284 17.00 9.92 4.15
N LEU A 285 16.07 10.43 4.95
CA LEU A 285 14.73 10.75 4.48
C LEU A 285 14.76 11.77 3.35
N ARG A 286 15.42 12.90 3.55
CA ARG A 286 15.44 14.00 2.59
C ARG A 286 16.19 13.66 1.31
N THR A 287 17.37 13.05 1.42
CA THR A 287 18.15 12.67 0.24
C THR A 287 17.36 11.68 -0.62
N SER A 288 16.75 10.64 0.00
CA SER A 288 15.96 9.66 -0.74
C SER A 288 14.73 10.28 -1.40
N LEU A 289 13.94 11.06 -0.66
CA LEU A 289 12.75 11.71 -1.21
C LEU A 289 13.08 12.71 -2.32
N THR A 290 14.17 13.48 -2.18
CA THR A 290 14.59 14.46 -3.18
C THR A 290 15.02 13.77 -4.48
N HIS A 291 15.86 12.73 -4.40
CA HIS A 291 16.33 12.03 -5.60
C HIS A 291 15.21 11.26 -6.30
N MET A 292 14.29 10.63 -5.55
CA MET A 292 13.10 10.03 -6.15
C MET A 292 12.21 11.07 -6.85
N ALA A 293 12.00 12.25 -6.26
CA ALA A 293 11.18 13.31 -6.83
C ALA A 293 11.77 13.91 -8.11
N LEU A 294 13.08 13.99 -8.19
CA LEU A 294 13.80 14.53 -9.35
C LEU A 294 14.08 13.48 -10.42
N GLY A 295 14.19 12.18 -10.03
CA GLY A 295 14.51 11.07 -10.91
C GLY A 295 13.39 10.69 -11.88
N GLY A 296 13.73 9.78 -12.79
CA GLY A 296 12.75 9.21 -13.74
C GLY A 296 11.79 8.19 -13.12
N ILE A 297 12.05 7.75 -11.87
CA ILE A 297 11.07 6.97 -11.11
C ILE A 297 9.77 7.78 -10.85
N TYR A 298 9.85 9.11 -10.85
CA TYR A 298 8.71 10.01 -10.83
C TYR A 298 8.33 10.45 -12.24
N ASP A 299 7.08 10.25 -12.63
CA ASP A 299 6.57 10.72 -13.94
C ASP A 299 6.50 12.25 -13.94
N GLN A 300 7.50 12.89 -14.50
CA GLN A 300 7.66 14.37 -14.53
C GLN A 300 6.53 15.09 -15.27
N LEU A 301 5.79 14.41 -16.16
CA LEU A 301 4.67 15.00 -16.90
C LEU A 301 3.32 14.72 -16.24
N GLY A 302 3.04 13.47 -15.93
CA GLY A 302 1.72 13.03 -15.48
C GLY A 302 1.55 13.04 -13.97
N GLY A 303 2.65 12.99 -13.23
CA GLY A 303 2.66 12.71 -11.80
C GLY A 303 2.56 11.23 -11.49
N GLY A 304 2.77 10.90 -10.22
CA GLY A 304 2.82 9.52 -9.75
C GLY A 304 4.17 8.85 -9.98
N PHE A 305 4.43 7.82 -9.19
CA PHE A 305 5.68 7.09 -9.15
C PHE A 305 5.57 5.74 -9.84
N HIS A 306 6.60 5.38 -10.58
CA HIS A 306 6.86 4.02 -10.99
C HIS A 306 7.31 3.19 -9.79
N ARG A 307 7.26 1.85 -9.90
CA ARG A 307 7.43 0.97 -8.75
C ARG A 307 8.85 0.97 -8.18
N TYR A 308 9.86 0.90 -9.05
CA TYR A 308 11.28 0.92 -8.68
C TYR A 308 12.13 1.36 -9.86
N ALA A 309 13.41 1.73 -9.61
CA ALA A 309 14.39 1.99 -10.64
C ALA A 309 15.29 0.77 -10.87
N ILE A 310 15.60 0.46 -12.13
CA ILE A 310 16.49 -0.65 -12.50
C ILE A 310 17.97 -0.27 -12.38
N ASP A 311 18.26 1.00 -12.14
CA ASP A 311 19.59 1.59 -11.95
C ASP A 311 19.73 2.21 -10.54
N PRO A 312 20.96 2.52 -10.09
CA PRO A 312 21.22 3.12 -8.78
C PRO A 312 20.93 4.63 -8.71
N TYR A 313 20.53 5.28 -9.80
CA TYR A 313 20.42 6.75 -9.92
C TYR A 313 18.97 7.24 -9.92
N TRP A 314 17.99 6.35 -9.82
CA TRP A 314 16.57 6.63 -9.95
C TRP A 314 16.14 7.10 -11.35
N THR A 315 16.95 6.84 -12.39
CA THR A 315 16.74 7.39 -13.75
C THR A 315 15.80 6.53 -14.57
N VAL A 316 16.12 5.24 -14.74
CA VAL A 316 15.33 4.33 -15.57
C VAL A 316 14.45 3.48 -14.66
N PRO A 317 13.12 3.70 -14.65
CA PRO A 317 12.23 2.88 -13.83
C PRO A 317 11.84 1.60 -14.55
N HIS A 318 11.34 0.64 -13.76
CA HIS A 318 10.37 -0.34 -14.25
C HIS A 318 9.01 0.37 -14.26
N PHE A 319 8.40 0.48 -15.45
CA PHE A 319 7.37 1.51 -15.71
C PHE A 319 5.98 1.26 -15.13
N GLU A 320 5.73 0.16 -14.41
CA GLU A 320 4.46 -0.05 -13.71
C GLU A 320 4.22 1.00 -12.63
N LYS A 321 2.94 1.39 -12.42
CA LYS A 321 2.54 2.30 -11.34
C LYS A 321 1.51 1.62 -10.44
N MET A 322 1.91 1.32 -9.21
CA MET A 322 1.06 0.63 -8.23
C MET A 322 0.37 1.63 -7.30
N LEU A 323 -0.91 1.44 -7.00
CA LEU A 323 -1.69 2.32 -6.14
C LEU A 323 -1.08 2.49 -4.74
N TYR A 324 -0.56 1.42 -4.15
CA TYR A 324 0.02 1.45 -2.81
C TYR A 324 1.30 2.31 -2.73
N ASN A 325 2.16 2.30 -3.77
CA ASN A 325 3.35 3.15 -3.81
C ASN A 325 2.96 4.63 -3.81
N GLN A 326 1.95 5.00 -4.62
CA GLN A 326 1.45 6.38 -4.65
C GLN A 326 1.00 6.82 -3.26
N ALA A 327 0.18 5.98 -2.62
CA ALA A 327 -0.37 6.29 -1.31
C ALA A 327 0.71 6.47 -0.25
N MET A 328 1.68 5.54 -0.16
CA MET A 328 2.74 5.59 0.86
C MET A 328 3.73 6.72 0.60
N LEU A 329 4.16 6.91 -0.65
CA LEU A 329 5.10 7.99 -0.98
C LEU A 329 4.49 9.37 -0.74
N VAL A 330 3.22 9.60 -1.12
CA VAL A 330 2.56 10.87 -0.78
C VAL A 330 2.54 11.10 0.72
N GLN A 331 2.24 10.09 1.55
CA GLN A 331 2.30 10.24 3.01
C GLN A 331 3.69 10.65 3.50
N LEU A 332 4.75 10.05 2.95
CA LEU A 332 6.14 10.40 3.28
C LEU A 332 6.44 11.87 2.91
N TYR A 333 6.06 12.31 1.70
CA TYR A 333 6.26 13.70 1.28
C TYR A 333 5.49 14.71 2.13
N LEU A 334 4.22 14.43 2.49
CA LEU A 334 3.41 15.30 3.35
C LEU A 334 4.02 15.43 4.75
N GLN A 335 4.46 14.32 5.33
CA GLN A 335 5.01 14.33 6.69
C GLN A 335 6.43 14.93 6.71
N ALA A 336 7.25 14.68 5.69
CA ALA A 336 8.56 15.32 5.55
C ALA A 336 8.43 16.84 5.38
N ASP A 337 7.42 17.33 4.64
CA ASP A 337 7.10 18.75 4.53
C ASP A 337 6.66 19.36 5.87
N ASN A 338 5.96 18.61 6.72
CA ASN A 338 5.64 19.07 8.09
C ASN A 338 6.88 19.20 8.99
N ILE A 339 7.90 18.35 8.81
CA ILE A 339 9.16 18.45 9.57
C ILE A 339 9.98 19.63 9.06
N GLN A 340 10.19 19.70 7.76
CA GLN A 340 10.94 20.76 7.10
C GLN A 340 10.27 21.14 5.78
N PRO A 341 9.64 22.32 5.70
CA PRO A 341 8.90 22.78 4.53
C PRO A 341 9.72 22.78 3.24
N ASP A 342 9.18 22.15 2.19
CA ASP A 342 9.86 22.02 0.89
C ASP A 342 8.86 22.11 -0.29
N LEU A 343 9.12 23.04 -1.22
CA LEU A 343 8.25 23.24 -2.39
C LEU A 343 8.20 22.00 -3.30
N LEU A 344 9.34 21.31 -3.46
CA LEU A 344 9.41 20.08 -4.27
C LEU A 344 8.48 19.01 -3.71
N TYR A 345 8.50 18.81 -2.39
CA TYR A 345 7.66 17.80 -1.73
C TYR A 345 6.17 18.08 -1.88
N ARG A 346 5.75 19.32 -1.68
CA ARG A 346 4.35 19.73 -1.88
C ARG A 346 3.90 19.50 -3.31
N ARG A 347 4.74 19.92 -4.27
CA ARG A 347 4.46 19.78 -5.69
C ARG A 347 4.29 18.31 -6.09
N VAL A 348 5.23 17.46 -5.71
CA VAL A 348 5.19 16.02 -5.99
C VAL A 348 3.98 15.36 -5.35
N ALA A 349 3.69 15.67 -4.09
CA ALA A 349 2.51 15.16 -3.40
C ALA A 349 1.21 15.58 -4.11
N GLN A 350 1.04 16.86 -4.46
CA GLN A 350 -0.16 17.35 -5.15
C GLN A 350 -0.33 16.73 -6.53
N GLN A 351 0.75 16.65 -7.33
CA GLN A 351 0.69 16.08 -8.67
C GLN A 351 0.40 14.56 -8.64
N THR A 352 0.93 13.83 -7.65
CA THR A 352 0.60 12.42 -7.45
C THR A 352 -0.85 12.23 -7.03
N LEU A 353 -1.38 13.08 -6.16
CA LEU A 353 -2.80 13.05 -5.79
C LEU A 353 -3.71 13.38 -6.98
N ASP A 354 -3.32 14.33 -7.82
CA ASP A 354 -4.06 14.68 -9.03
C ASP A 354 -4.03 13.54 -10.06
N PHE A 355 -2.90 12.84 -10.19
CA PHE A 355 -2.79 11.60 -10.96
C PHE A 355 -3.76 10.52 -10.43
N LEU A 356 -3.80 10.28 -9.12
CA LEU A 356 -4.74 9.32 -8.53
C LEU A 356 -6.20 9.68 -8.84
N LEU A 357 -6.56 10.94 -8.72
CA LEU A 357 -7.93 11.40 -8.95
C LEU A 357 -8.34 11.38 -10.42
N SER A 358 -7.42 11.57 -11.37
CA SER A 358 -7.70 11.63 -12.81
C SER A 358 -7.56 10.29 -13.51
N GLU A 359 -6.56 9.46 -13.14
CA GLU A 359 -6.19 8.27 -13.91
C GLU A 359 -6.56 6.96 -13.19
N MET A 360 -6.56 6.95 -11.85
CA MET A 360 -6.72 5.73 -11.07
C MET A 360 -8.09 5.61 -10.41
N ARG A 361 -8.93 6.66 -10.43
CA ARG A 361 -10.21 6.64 -9.74
C ARG A 361 -11.30 6.05 -10.62
N ALA A 362 -12.02 5.06 -10.10
CA ALA A 362 -13.24 4.52 -10.69
C ALA A 362 -14.45 5.46 -10.51
N ASP A 363 -15.48 5.31 -11.33
CA ASP A 363 -16.74 6.07 -11.21
C ASP A 363 -17.45 5.81 -9.86
N SER A 364 -17.27 4.64 -9.30
CA SER A 364 -17.71 4.26 -7.94
C SER A 364 -17.10 5.14 -6.84
N GLY A 365 -15.93 5.72 -7.10
CA GLY A 365 -15.14 6.53 -6.17
C GLY A 365 -13.99 5.78 -5.50
N ALA A 366 -13.90 4.47 -5.67
CA ALA A 366 -12.73 3.68 -5.31
C ALA A 366 -11.59 3.86 -6.33
N PHE A 367 -10.45 3.23 -6.08
CA PHE A 367 -9.25 3.37 -6.92
C PHE A 367 -8.81 2.02 -7.47
N TYR A 368 -8.45 2.01 -8.74
CA TYR A 368 -7.89 0.87 -9.45
C TYR A 368 -6.49 0.50 -8.95
N ALA A 369 -6.09 -0.75 -9.17
CA ALA A 369 -4.87 -1.30 -8.55
C ALA A 369 -3.57 -0.79 -9.18
N ALA A 370 -3.46 -0.79 -10.52
CA ALA A 370 -2.19 -0.51 -11.18
C ALA A 370 -2.34 0.01 -12.62
N LEU A 371 -1.27 0.61 -13.13
CA LEU A 371 -1.01 0.75 -14.55
C LEU A 371 0.13 -0.18 -14.95
N ASP A 372 -0.01 -0.85 -16.08
CA ASP A 372 0.97 -1.76 -16.66
C ASP A 372 2.29 -1.03 -16.98
N ALA A 373 3.39 -1.77 -17.01
CA ALA A 373 4.66 -1.28 -17.50
C ALA A 373 4.65 -1.12 -19.03
N ASP A 374 3.90 -1.98 -19.72
CA ASP A 374 3.92 -2.11 -21.17
C ASP A 374 2.82 -1.25 -21.83
N SER A 375 3.18 -0.68 -22.99
CA SER A 375 2.24 -0.09 -23.93
C SER A 375 2.58 -0.60 -25.33
N GLU A 376 1.59 -1.09 -26.07
CA GLU A 376 1.77 -1.69 -27.40
C GLU A 376 2.81 -2.84 -27.42
N GLY A 377 2.96 -3.56 -26.30
CA GLY A 377 3.90 -4.68 -26.15
C GLY A 377 5.35 -4.29 -25.88
N GLU A 378 5.63 -3.01 -25.62
CA GLU A 378 6.96 -2.49 -25.27
C GLU A 378 6.94 -1.79 -23.93
N GLU A 379 7.89 -2.12 -23.05
CA GLU A 379 8.01 -1.49 -21.72
C GLU A 379 8.39 -0.02 -21.87
N GLY A 380 7.68 0.86 -21.14
CA GLY A 380 7.98 2.27 -21.05
C GLY A 380 7.61 3.12 -22.28
N ARG A 381 7.15 2.53 -23.39
CA ARG A 381 6.85 3.24 -24.65
C ARG A 381 5.99 4.47 -24.47
N TYR A 382 5.01 4.45 -23.63
CA TYR A 382 4.14 5.60 -23.33
C TYR A 382 4.89 6.77 -22.69
N TYR A 383 5.93 6.51 -21.90
CA TYR A 383 6.65 7.49 -21.09
C TYR A 383 7.92 8.03 -21.75
N LEU A 384 8.50 7.29 -22.67
CA LEU A 384 9.78 7.60 -23.30
C LEU A 384 9.66 8.72 -24.36
N TRP A 385 10.72 9.52 -24.49
CA TRP A 385 10.76 10.67 -25.38
C TRP A 385 12.08 10.76 -26.16
N ARG A 386 11.99 11.24 -27.43
CA ARG A 386 13.15 11.63 -28.22
C ARG A 386 13.28 13.15 -28.29
N ILE A 387 14.50 13.68 -28.41
CA ILE A 387 14.73 15.13 -28.45
C ILE A 387 14.01 15.79 -29.64
N GLU A 388 13.89 15.10 -30.76
CA GLU A 388 13.21 15.60 -31.95
C GLU A 388 11.71 15.82 -31.71
N GLU A 389 11.10 15.04 -30.83
CA GLU A 389 9.69 15.22 -30.44
C GLU A 389 9.51 16.53 -29.65
N PHE A 390 10.46 16.84 -28.74
CA PHE A 390 10.44 18.08 -27.98
C PHE A 390 10.50 19.30 -28.90
N ILE A 391 11.44 19.31 -29.85
CA ILE A 391 11.60 20.40 -30.82
C ILE A 391 10.37 20.53 -31.72
N LYS A 392 9.85 19.41 -32.20
CA LYS A 392 8.66 19.37 -33.06
C LYS A 392 7.40 19.93 -32.35
N ILE A 393 7.23 19.62 -31.06
CA ILE A 393 6.01 19.99 -30.29
C ILE A 393 6.10 21.42 -29.77
N LEU A 394 7.28 21.82 -29.26
CA LEU A 394 7.47 23.08 -28.54
C LEU A 394 8.12 24.19 -29.36
N GLY A 395 8.73 23.86 -30.51
CA GLY A 395 9.59 24.74 -31.28
C GLY A 395 11.04 24.71 -30.78
N GLU A 396 11.95 25.33 -31.55
CA GLU A 396 13.38 25.28 -31.27
C GLU A 396 13.78 25.80 -29.88
N GLU A 397 13.33 27.01 -29.51
CA GLU A 397 13.71 27.66 -28.26
C GLU A 397 13.15 26.93 -27.03
N ASP A 398 11.83 26.72 -27.00
CA ASP A 398 11.14 26.05 -25.89
C ASP A 398 11.49 24.55 -25.84
N GLY A 399 11.70 23.92 -27.01
CA GLY A 399 12.12 22.52 -27.13
C GLY A 399 13.50 22.29 -26.50
N HIS A 400 14.49 23.11 -26.83
CA HIS A 400 15.82 23.02 -26.22
C HIS A 400 15.82 23.40 -24.74
N PHE A 401 15.03 24.39 -24.34
CA PHE A 401 14.87 24.71 -22.92
C PHE A 401 14.30 23.54 -22.12
N ALA A 402 13.19 22.95 -22.59
CA ALA A 402 12.55 21.81 -21.92
C ALA A 402 13.48 20.57 -21.93
N ALA A 403 14.14 20.28 -23.06
CA ALA A 403 15.12 19.19 -23.16
C ALA A 403 16.25 19.33 -22.14
N LYS A 404 16.80 20.54 -21.99
CA LYS A 404 17.80 20.81 -20.96
C LYS A 404 17.26 20.61 -19.53
N MET A 405 16.02 21.05 -19.25
CA MET A 405 15.45 20.90 -17.92
C MET A 405 15.16 19.44 -17.56
N PHE A 406 14.63 18.64 -18.50
CA PHE A 406 14.32 17.23 -18.32
C PHE A 406 15.47 16.26 -18.67
N ASP A 407 16.66 16.77 -18.87
CA ASP A 407 17.89 16.04 -19.25
C ASP A 407 17.74 15.17 -20.51
N VAL A 408 16.92 15.64 -21.47
CA VAL A 408 16.68 14.95 -22.74
C VAL A 408 17.80 15.24 -23.73
N ASN A 409 18.42 14.17 -24.25
CA ASN A 409 19.53 14.25 -25.20
C ASN A 409 19.33 13.27 -26.39
N LYS A 410 20.23 13.29 -27.36
CA LYS A 410 20.12 12.46 -28.58
C LYS A 410 20.48 10.99 -28.38
N TYR A 411 21.08 10.63 -27.25
CA TYR A 411 21.53 9.26 -27.00
C TYR A 411 20.46 8.45 -26.23
N GLY A 412 19.79 9.11 -25.26
CA GLY A 412 18.77 8.50 -24.41
C GLY A 412 19.27 7.37 -23.54
N GLU A 413 18.50 6.98 -22.54
CA GLU A 413 18.79 5.88 -21.62
C GLU A 413 18.27 4.54 -22.12
N VAL A 414 17.21 4.55 -22.96
CA VAL A 414 16.52 3.34 -23.45
C VAL A 414 16.41 3.42 -24.96
N GLU A 415 17.29 2.70 -25.68
CA GLU A 415 17.27 2.58 -27.15
C GLU A 415 17.19 3.92 -27.91
N GLY A 416 17.91 4.94 -27.43
CA GLY A 416 17.93 6.29 -28.00
C GLY A 416 16.71 7.15 -27.64
N ALA A 417 15.87 6.69 -26.73
CA ALA A 417 14.81 7.46 -26.10
C ALA A 417 15.14 7.78 -24.63
N ASN A 418 14.60 8.87 -24.12
CA ASN A 418 14.93 9.39 -22.81
C ASN A 418 13.80 9.19 -21.81
N VAL A 419 14.17 8.92 -20.55
CA VAL A 419 13.31 9.01 -19.39
C VAL A 419 13.42 10.41 -18.80
N LEU A 420 12.31 11.12 -18.64
CA LEU A 420 12.33 12.48 -18.16
C LEU A 420 12.70 12.54 -16.66
N HIS A 421 13.75 13.28 -16.34
CA HIS A 421 14.17 13.53 -14.96
C HIS A 421 14.75 14.95 -14.83
N LEU A 422 14.84 15.45 -13.60
CA LEU A 422 15.34 16.79 -13.30
C LEU A 422 16.64 16.69 -12.50
N GLN A 423 17.59 17.56 -12.77
CA GLN A 423 18.77 17.70 -11.89
C GLN A 423 18.45 18.52 -10.64
N ALA A 424 17.54 19.49 -10.76
CA ALA A 424 17.03 20.29 -9.65
C ALA A 424 15.68 20.91 -10.05
N LEU A 425 14.82 21.23 -9.07
CA LEU A 425 13.61 21.99 -9.33
C LEU A 425 13.96 23.42 -9.73
N PRO A 426 13.60 23.90 -10.95
CA PRO A 426 13.82 25.29 -11.35
C PRO A 426 13.08 26.26 -10.42
N GLN A 427 13.46 27.52 -10.43
CA GLN A 427 12.85 28.55 -9.59
C GLN A 427 12.32 29.71 -10.41
N GLY A 428 11.36 30.44 -9.83
CA GLY A 428 10.83 31.67 -10.40
C GLY A 428 10.25 31.50 -11.82
N ARG A 429 10.72 32.27 -12.77
CA ARG A 429 10.21 32.27 -14.15
C ARG A 429 10.48 30.96 -14.90
N ASP A 430 11.59 30.30 -14.63
CA ASP A 430 11.95 29.04 -15.28
C ASP A 430 11.03 27.91 -14.85
N LEU A 431 10.62 27.86 -13.58
CA LEU A 431 9.62 26.91 -13.09
C LEU A 431 8.28 27.14 -13.79
N GLN A 432 7.83 28.40 -13.87
CA GLN A 432 6.56 28.71 -14.53
C GLN A 432 6.59 28.37 -16.04
N ARG A 433 7.72 28.65 -16.71
CA ARG A 433 7.93 28.26 -18.12
C ARG A 433 7.88 26.74 -18.28
N LEU A 434 8.62 26.01 -17.43
CA LEU A 434 8.64 24.55 -17.45
C LEU A 434 7.25 23.96 -17.23
N ASP A 435 6.45 24.49 -16.31
CA ASP A 435 5.08 24.02 -16.05
C ASP A 435 4.18 24.17 -17.28
N ASN A 436 4.28 25.30 -17.97
CA ASN A 436 3.50 25.51 -19.20
C ASN A 436 3.91 24.53 -20.31
N LEU A 437 5.20 24.23 -20.44
CA LEU A 437 5.72 23.31 -21.44
C LEU A 437 5.40 21.86 -21.09
N ARG A 438 5.45 21.53 -19.80
CA ARG A 438 5.01 20.23 -19.27
C ARG A 438 3.58 19.90 -19.65
N GLU A 439 2.65 20.85 -19.50
CA GLU A 439 1.24 20.64 -19.86
C GLU A 439 1.06 20.40 -21.37
N LYS A 440 1.82 21.07 -22.24
CA LYS A 440 1.81 20.83 -23.69
C LYS A 440 2.31 19.42 -24.02
N LEU A 441 3.43 19.02 -23.44
CA LEU A 441 3.98 17.67 -23.62
C LEU A 441 3.02 16.59 -23.10
N LYS A 442 2.40 16.80 -21.95
CA LYS A 442 1.39 15.91 -21.37
C LYS A 442 0.19 15.73 -22.29
N GLN A 443 -0.31 16.81 -22.90
CA GLN A 443 -1.42 16.76 -23.85
C GLN A 443 -1.09 15.89 -25.07
N VAL A 444 0.12 16.00 -25.60
CA VAL A 444 0.56 15.17 -26.74
C VAL A 444 0.75 13.71 -26.30
N ARG A 445 1.38 13.47 -25.13
CA ARG A 445 1.53 12.11 -24.61
C ARG A 445 0.18 11.41 -24.38
N ASN A 446 -0.82 12.13 -23.95
CA ASN A 446 -2.16 11.58 -23.72
C ASN A 446 -2.87 11.08 -25.02
N GLN A 447 -2.32 11.40 -26.20
CA GLN A 447 -2.78 10.86 -27.49
C GLN A 447 -2.12 9.53 -27.86
N ARG A 448 -1.05 9.14 -27.16
CA ARG A 448 -0.40 7.82 -27.33
C ARG A 448 -1.32 6.74 -26.77
N VAL A 449 -1.10 5.49 -27.22
CA VAL A 449 -1.73 4.32 -26.60
C VAL A 449 -1.28 4.21 -25.14
N ARG A 450 -2.24 4.19 -24.24
CA ARG A 450 -1.98 4.15 -22.80
C ARG A 450 -1.59 2.74 -22.35
N PRO A 451 -0.77 2.60 -21.31
CA PRO A 451 -0.59 1.32 -20.61
C PRO A 451 -1.94 0.78 -20.15
N ALA A 452 -2.07 -0.55 -20.15
CA ALA A 452 -3.26 -1.20 -19.62
C ALA A 452 -3.45 -0.87 -18.14
N ARG A 453 -4.71 -0.71 -17.72
CA ARG A 453 -5.05 -0.46 -16.33
C ARG A 453 -5.63 -1.73 -15.71
N ASP A 454 -5.05 -2.14 -14.59
CA ASP A 454 -5.63 -3.18 -13.77
C ASP A 454 -6.78 -2.59 -12.95
N GLU A 455 -8.00 -2.87 -13.38
CA GLU A 455 -9.22 -2.27 -12.84
C GLU A 455 -9.78 -2.98 -11.60
N LYS A 456 -9.07 -3.94 -11.04
CA LYS A 456 -9.47 -4.49 -9.75
C LYS A 456 -9.30 -3.46 -8.63
N ILE A 457 -10.21 -3.48 -7.68
CA ILE A 457 -10.17 -2.65 -6.48
C ILE A 457 -9.73 -3.54 -5.33
N ILE A 458 -8.56 -3.22 -4.75
CA ILE A 458 -7.99 -3.96 -3.62
C ILE A 458 -8.26 -3.19 -2.33
N MET A 459 -8.84 -3.85 -1.33
CA MET A 459 -9.29 -3.22 -0.09
C MET A 459 -8.16 -2.49 0.65
N SER A 460 -7.02 -3.16 0.89
CA SER A 460 -5.87 -2.58 1.60
C SER A 460 -5.25 -1.39 0.88
N TRP A 461 -5.12 -1.45 -0.45
CA TRP A 461 -4.54 -0.36 -1.23
C TRP A 461 -5.45 0.87 -1.30
N ASN A 462 -6.76 0.63 -1.37
CA ASN A 462 -7.76 1.70 -1.24
C ASN A 462 -7.75 2.30 0.16
N ALA A 463 -7.63 1.50 1.20
CA ALA A 463 -7.55 1.97 2.57
C ALA A 463 -6.32 2.88 2.82
N LEU A 464 -5.14 2.50 2.29
CA LEU A 464 -3.95 3.37 2.26
C LEU A 464 -4.23 4.69 1.54
N THR A 465 -4.88 4.62 0.37
CA THR A 465 -5.23 5.80 -0.44
C THR A 465 -6.22 6.71 0.30
N ILE A 466 -7.21 6.15 1.00
CA ILE A 466 -8.16 6.90 1.84
C ILE A 466 -7.40 7.67 2.93
N THR A 467 -6.50 6.99 3.66
CA THR A 467 -5.66 7.62 4.69
C THR A 467 -4.85 8.79 4.11
N THR A 468 -4.23 8.57 2.96
CA THR A 468 -3.40 9.58 2.28
C THR A 468 -4.21 10.78 1.82
N LEU A 469 -5.36 10.56 1.18
CA LEU A 469 -6.26 11.63 0.73
C LEU A 469 -6.82 12.44 1.90
N ALA A 470 -7.16 11.77 3.00
CA ALA A 470 -7.67 12.43 4.20
C ALA A 470 -6.59 13.34 4.83
N ASN A 471 -5.36 12.83 4.99
CA ASN A 471 -4.22 13.61 5.48
C ASN A 471 -3.86 14.77 4.54
N ALA A 472 -3.88 14.54 3.22
CA ALA A 472 -3.65 15.58 2.22
C ALA A 472 -4.71 16.69 2.23
N ALA A 473 -5.96 16.32 2.49
CA ALA A 473 -7.05 17.31 2.63
C ALA A 473 -6.79 18.25 3.81
N HIS A 474 -6.28 17.73 4.91
CA HIS A 474 -5.89 18.51 6.08
C HIS A 474 -4.65 19.36 5.81
N HIS A 475 -3.59 18.76 5.25
CA HIS A 475 -2.31 19.43 4.96
C HIS A 475 -2.45 20.59 3.97
N PHE A 476 -3.16 20.37 2.85
CA PHE A 476 -3.35 21.37 1.77
C PHE A 476 -4.60 22.23 1.95
N GLN A 477 -5.44 21.99 2.95
CA GLN A 477 -6.74 22.65 3.15
C GLN A 477 -7.64 22.55 1.91
N GLN A 478 -7.61 21.39 1.20
CA GLN A 478 -8.36 21.14 -0.02
C GLN A 478 -9.47 20.09 0.18
N PRO A 479 -10.74 20.51 0.26
CA PRO A 479 -11.88 19.61 0.51
C PRO A 479 -12.08 18.52 -0.55
N ARG A 480 -11.55 18.68 -1.77
CA ARG A 480 -11.68 17.69 -2.85
C ARG A 480 -11.07 16.33 -2.48
N TYR A 481 -9.95 16.34 -1.77
CA TYR A 481 -9.28 15.12 -1.31
C TYR A 481 -10.10 14.38 -0.25
N LEU A 482 -10.67 15.12 0.71
CA LEU A 482 -11.53 14.52 1.73
C LEU A 482 -12.80 13.91 1.13
N LYS A 483 -13.43 14.59 0.15
CA LYS A 483 -14.59 14.03 -0.56
C LYS A 483 -14.26 12.72 -1.27
N ALA A 484 -13.09 12.63 -1.89
CA ALA A 484 -12.62 11.39 -2.53
C ALA A 484 -12.36 10.29 -1.51
N ALA A 485 -11.69 10.60 -0.40
CA ALA A 485 -11.45 9.65 0.70
C ALA A 485 -12.75 9.06 1.26
N ILE A 486 -13.75 9.92 1.53
CA ILE A 486 -15.05 9.50 2.04
C ILE A 486 -15.75 8.56 1.05
N ARG A 487 -15.78 8.91 -0.25
CA ARG A 487 -16.42 8.06 -1.27
C ARG A 487 -15.78 6.67 -1.34
N ALA A 488 -14.46 6.60 -1.31
CA ALA A 488 -13.75 5.33 -1.32
C ALA A 488 -13.99 4.51 -0.03
N ALA A 489 -14.04 5.16 1.14
CA ALA A 489 -14.36 4.49 2.40
C ALA A 489 -15.79 3.96 2.45
N GLU A 490 -16.75 4.73 1.93
CA GLU A 490 -18.16 4.27 1.82
C GLU A 490 -18.29 3.13 0.81
N PHE A 491 -17.55 3.16 -0.30
CA PHE A 491 -17.52 2.06 -1.26
C PHE A 491 -17.08 0.75 -0.62
N ILE A 492 -15.96 0.73 0.11
CA ILE A 492 -15.50 -0.46 0.83
C ILE A 492 -16.60 -0.95 1.80
N TRP A 493 -17.18 -0.03 2.57
CA TRP A 493 -18.20 -0.37 3.56
C TRP A 493 -19.48 -0.92 2.95
N THR A 494 -19.87 -0.50 1.75
CA THR A 494 -21.17 -0.85 1.15
C THR A 494 -21.08 -1.89 0.05
N GLN A 495 -19.94 -2.03 -0.64
CA GLN A 495 -19.79 -2.89 -1.81
C GLN A 495 -18.82 -4.05 -1.59
N MET A 496 -17.89 -3.94 -0.62
CA MET A 496 -16.88 -4.96 -0.38
C MET A 496 -17.12 -5.72 0.92
N GLN A 497 -18.38 -5.70 1.46
CA GLN A 497 -18.74 -6.52 2.61
C GLN A 497 -20.14 -7.11 2.44
N GLU A 498 -20.33 -8.29 3.03
CA GLU A 498 -21.62 -8.95 3.20
C GLU A 498 -21.64 -9.59 4.60
N ASP A 499 -22.70 -9.36 5.39
CA ASP A 499 -22.87 -9.92 6.75
C ASP A 499 -21.65 -9.73 7.68
N SER A 500 -21.00 -8.58 7.61
CA SER A 500 -19.77 -8.25 8.37
C SER A 500 -18.55 -9.08 7.98
N VAL A 501 -18.56 -9.71 6.83
CA VAL A 501 -17.39 -10.33 6.18
C VAL A 501 -16.93 -9.42 5.07
N PHE A 502 -15.68 -8.98 5.10
CA PHE A 502 -15.12 -8.17 4.04
C PHE A 502 -14.41 -9.04 3.00
N TYR A 503 -14.45 -8.55 1.75
CA TYR A 503 -13.76 -9.14 0.60
C TYR A 503 -12.56 -8.30 0.23
N ARG A 504 -11.49 -8.97 -0.17
CA ARG A 504 -10.24 -8.33 -0.55
C ARG A 504 -10.34 -7.60 -1.88
N ILE A 505 -11.03 -8.22 -2.85
CA ILE A 505 -11.08 -7.78 -4.25
C ILE A 505 -12.51 -7.44 -4.64
N TYR A 506 -12.64 -6.38 -5.43
CA TYR A 506 -13.86 -6.08 -6.19
C TYR A 506 -13.49 -5.84 -7.65
N PHE A 507 -14.09 -6.61 -8.55
CA PHE A 507 -13.88 -6.51 -9.98
C PHE A 507 -15.13 -6.93 -10.76
N ASN A 508 -15.47 -6.20 -11.85
CA ASN A 508 -16.66 -6.48 -12.69
C ASN A 508 -17.96 -6.65 -11.87
N SER A 509 -18.18 -5.75 -10.91
CA SER A 509 -19.36 -5.74 -10.03
C SER A 509 -19.48 -6.97 -9.13
N LYS A 510 -18.39 -7.68 -8.90
CA LYS A 510 -18.36 -8.86 -8.01
C LYS A 510 -17.27 -8.68 -6.97
N SER A 511 -17.58 -9.03 -5.73
CA SER A 511 -16.58 -9.22 -4.67
C SER A 511 -15.98 -10.62 -4.80
N GLY A 512 -14.68 -10.70 -4.56
CA GLY A 512 -13.94 -11.97 -4.60
C GLY A 512 -12.85 -12.03 -3.54
N GLU A 513 -12.48 -13.23 -3.12
CA GLU A 513 -11.53 -13.56 -2.08
C GLU A 513 -11.81 -12.87 -0.73
N LEU A 514 -11.68 -13.60 0.34
CA LEU A 514 -11.87 -13.05 1.69
C LEU A 514 -10.76 -12.09 2.04
N ALA A 515 -11.10 -10.96 2.66
CA ALA A 515 -10.14 -10.01 3.15
C ALA A 515 -9.21 -10.63 4.21
N GLN A 516 -7.93 -10.27 4.14
CA GLN A 516 -6.89 -10.75 5.05
C GLN A 516 -6.58 -9.71 6.13
N LEU A 517 -5.80 -10.05 7.14
CA LEU A 517 -5.45 -9.15 8.25
C LEU A 517 -4.96 -7.78 7.77
N LYS A 518 -4.12 -7.76 6.75
CA LYS A 518 -3.57 -6.53 6.16
C LYS A 518 -4.66 -5.61 5.63
N ASP A 519 -5.72 -6.17 5.01
CA ASP A 519 -6.86 -5.40 4.51
C ASP A 519 -7.64 -4.74 5.64
N TYR A 520 -7.93 -5.49 6.70
CA TYR A 520 -8.63 -4.98 7.88
C TYR A 520 -7.79 -3.94 8.63
N ALA A 521 -6.49 -4.17 8.80
CA ALA A 521 -5.60 -3.28 9.55
C ALA A 521 -5.48 -1.89 8.87
N PHE A 522 -5.27 -1.84 7.54
CA PHE A 522 -5.25 -0.58 6.81
C PHE A 522 -6.63 0.08 6.75
N TYR A 523 -7.71 -0.70 6.67
CA TYR A 523 -9.04 -0.10 6.70
C TYR A 523 -9.36 0.49 8.08
N LEU A 524 -8.95 -0.16 9.16
CA LEU A 524 -9.02 0.40 10.51
C LEU A 524 -8.24 1.72 10.61
N GLN A 525 -7.05 1.80 10.02
CA GLN A 525 -6.26 3.02 9.92
C GLN A 525 -7.03 4.14 9.21
N SER A 526 -7.63 3.84 8.06
CA SER A 526 -8.38 4.83 7.28
C SER A 526 -9.61 5.36 8.01
N LEU A 527 -10.33 4.49 8.73
CA LEU A 527 -11.50 4.87 9.53
C LEU A 527 -11.12 5.76 10.72
N ILE A 528 -10.01 5.46 11.40
CA ILE A 528 -9.47 6.28 12.50
C ILE A 528 -9.04 7.65 11.93
N THR A 529 -8.34 7.69 10.81
CA THR A 529 -7.93 8.94 10.15
C THR A 529 -9.12 9.82 9.75
N LEU A 530 -10.18 9.21 9.19
CA LEU A 530 -11.41 9.94 8.86
C LEU A 530 -12.11 10.48 10.11
N TYR A 531 -12.12 9.72 11.21
CA TYR A 531 -12.62 10.20 12.50
C TYR A 531 -11.82 11.39 12.98
N ASP A 532 -10.50 11.32 12.95
CA ASP A 532 -9.62 12.40 13.42
C ASP A 532 -9.86 13.71 12.66
N ILE A 533 -10.13 13.64 11.36
CA ILE A 533 -10.33 14.83 10.54
C ILE A 533 -11.75 15.36 10.63
N GLN A 534 -12.76 14.49 10.59
CA GLN A 534 -14.17 14.91 10.52
C GLN A 534 -14.87 15.00 11.88
N GLN A 535 -14.39 14.30 12.91
CA GLN A 535 -15.04 14.13 14.22
C GLN A 535 -16.46 13.53 14.12
N ASP A 536 -16.78 12.85 13.01
CA ASP A 536 -18.03 12.12 12.87
C ASP A 536 -17.92 10.74 13.55
N LYS A 537 -18.71 10.55 14.59
CA LYS A 537 -18.73 9.33 15.42
C LYS A 537 -18.97 8.05 14.61
N LYS A 538 -19.58 8.14 13.43
CA LYS A 538 -19.80 6.96 12.58
C LYS A 538 -18.48 6.26 12.23
N TRP A 539 -17.40 7.01 11.98
CA TRP A 539 -16.09 6.46 11.64
C TRP A 539 -15.47 5.70 12.81
N LEU A 540 -15.55 6.25 14.00
CA LEU A 540 -15.09 5.57 15.22
C LEU A 540 -15.90 4.30 15.51
N GLN A 541 -17.22 4.33 15.31
CA GLN A 541 -18.07 3.15 15.46
C GLN A 541 -17.72 2.05 14.44
N ARG A 542 -17.46 2.42 13.18
CA ARG A 542 -16.99 1.49 12.15
C ARG A 542 -15.60 0.93 12.51
N ALA A 543 -14.69 1.78 12.97
CA ALA A 543 -13.37 1.36 13.44
C ALA A 543 -13.47 0.31 14.53
N LYS A 544 -14.32 0.51 15.55
CA LYS A 544 -14.58 -0.48 16.62
C LYS A 544 -15.14 -1.79 16.06
N LYS A 545 -16.05 -1.75 15.07
CA LYS A 545 -16.56 -2.97 14.42
C LYS A 545 -15.46 -3.73 13.68
N VAL A 546 -14.61 -3.03 12.94
CA VAL A 546 -13.46 -3.64 12.22
C VAL A 546 -12.47 -4.25 13.21
N ALA A 547 -12.14 -3.54 14.31
CA ALA A 547 -11.29 -4.07 15.38
C ALA A 547 -11.87 -5.35 16.01
N ALA A 548 -13.16 -5.37 16.30
CA ALA A 548 -13.84 -6.57 16.82
C ALA A 548 -13.79 -7.76 15.86
N ILE A 549 -13.86 -7.52 14.52
CA ILE A 549 -13.70 -8.58 13.52
C ILE A 549 -12.26 -9.12 13.55
N ILE A 550 -11.26 -8.24 13.63
CA ILE A 550 -9.85 -8.66 13.72
C ILE A 550 -9.67 -9.58 14.95
N GLU A 551 -10.13 -9.16 16.11
CA GLU A 551 -10.02 -9.95 17.35
C GLU A 551 -10.80 -11.28 17.28
N ARG A 552 -11.96 -11.31 16.63
CA ARG A 552 -12.79 -12.51 16.52
C ARG A 552 -12.25 -13.54 15.52
N ASP A 553 -11.79 -13.10 14.34
CA ASP A 553 -11.56 -13.98 13.19
C ASP A 553 -10.09 -14.28 12.91
N PHE A 554 -9.18 -13.45 13.42
CA PHE A 554 -7.74 -13.60 13.17
C PHE A 554 -6.95 -13.99 14.42
N SER A 555 -7.55 -13.97 15.61
CA SER A 555 -6.87 -14.31 16.86
C SER A 555 -6.39 -15.77 16.89
N ASP A 556 -5.32 -15.99 17.63
CA ASP A 556 -4.83 -17.31 18.00
C ASP A 556 -5.35 -17.68 19.40
N SER A 557 -6.04 -18.80 19.50
CA SER A 557 -6.52 -19.33 20.79
C SER A 557 -5.41 -19.84 21.72
N LYS A 558 -4.20 -20.08 21.18
CA LYS A 558 -3.07 -20.65 21.89
C LYS A 558 -1.92 -19.66 22.15
N GLY A 559 -1.98 -18.49 21.56
CA GLY A 559 -0.90 -17.52 21.64
C GLY A 559 -1.33 -16.10 21.28
N SER A 560 -0.39 -15.16 21.30
CA SER A 560 -0.61 -13.76 20.94
C SER A 560 -0.32 -13.48 19.45
N GLY A 561 -0.71 -12.30 18.97
CA GLY A 561 -0.63 -11.90 17.56
C GLY A 561 -1.77 -12.51 16.74
N PHE A 562 -1.91 -12.01 15.51
CA PHE A 562 -2.98 -12.39 14.60
C PHE A 562 -2.45 -13.21 13.42
N PHE A 563 -3.24 -14.18 12.99
CA PHE A 563 -3.01 -14.88 11.73
C PHE A 563 -3.25 -13.94 10.54
N GLN A 564 -2.58 -14.19 9.42
CA GLN A 564 -2.77 -13.41 8.20
C GLN A 564 -4.12 -13.65 7.55
N THR A 565 -4.65 -14.90 7.65
CA THR A 565 -5.93 -15.31 7.07
C THR A 565 -6.98 -15.52 8.15
N THR A 566 -8.25 -15.27 7.79
CA THR A 566 -9.39 -15.58 8.65
C THR A 566 -9.51 -17.09 8.93
N LYS A 567 -10.11 -17.44 10.06
CA LYS A 567 -10.41 -18.85 10.38
C LYS A 567 -11.44 -19.51 9.44
N ASN A 568 -12.19 -18.69 8.68
CA ASN A 568 -13.28 -19.14 7.81
C ASN A 568 -12.85 -19.36 6.35
N ILE A 569 -11.55 -19.46 6.07
CA ILE A 569 -11.06 -19.68 4.71
C ILE A 569 -11.43 -21.09 4.22
N ASN A 570 -12.11 -21.16 3.07
CA ASN A 570 -12.62 -22.42 2.50
C ASN A 570 -11.70 -23.01 1.40
N THR A 571 -10.54 -22.42 1.14
CA THR A 571 -9.61 -22.91 0.12
C THR A 571 -8.45 -23.64 0.79
N PRO A 572 -7.80 -24.60 0.09
CA PRO A 572 -6.64 -25.29 0.63
C PRO A 572 -5.57 -24.29 1.09
N VAL A 573 -5.23 -24.31 2.36
CA VAL A 573 -4.16 -23.51 2.97
C VAL A 573 -3.18 -24.47 3.61
N LEU A 574 -1.92 -24.39 3.19
CA LEU A 574 -0.87 -25.27 3.72
C LEU A 574 -0.51 -24.91 5.16
N LEU A 575 -0.52 -23.62 5.48
CA LEU A 575 -0.20 -23.11 6.81
C LEU A 575 -0.90 -21.77 7.03
N ARG A 576 -1.61 -21.61 8.14
CA ARG A 576 -2.06 -20.29 8.60
C ARG A 576 -0.89 -19.59 9.25
N ALA A 577 -0.25 -18.68 8.52
CA ALA A 577 0.91 -17.95 8.98
C ALA A 577 0.52 -16.78 9.90
N LYS A 578 1.39 -16.48 10.86
CA LYS A 578 1.46 -15.21 11.58
C LYS A 578 2.78 -14.53 11.20
N SER A 579 2.72 -13.27 10.82
CA SER A 579 3.91 -12.51 10.43
C SER A 579 3.78 -11.06 10.83
N ALA A 580 4.89 -10.46 11.25
CA ALA A 580 5.08 -9.02 11.37
C ALA A 580 6.19 -8.52 10.44
N TYR A 581 6.56 -9.34 9.45
CA TYR A 581 7.56 -9.01 8.44
C TYR A 581 7.01 -7.96 7.46
N ASP A 582 7.73 -6.84 7.32
CA ASP A 582 7.46 -5.82 6.31
C ASP A 582 8.00 -6.31 4.96
N ASP A 583 7.11 -6.44 4.00
CA ASP A 583 7.43 -6.66 2.59
C ASP A 583 7.46 -5.29 1.85
N THR A 584 6.85 -5.21 0.69
CA THR A 584 6.58 -3.95 -0.01
C THR A 584 5.64 -3.05 0.81
N LEU A 585 4.72 -3.66 1.54
CA LEU A 585 3.79 -2.99 2.46
C LEU A 585 4.16 -3.29 3.91
N PRO A 586 3.85 -2.37 4.83
CA PRO A 586 3.89 -2.65 6.27
C PRO A 586 3.10 -3.91 6.65
N ALA A 587 3.59 -4.66 7.62
CA ALA A 587 2.97 -5.89 8.08
C ALA A 587 1.59 -5.65 8.71
N GLY A 588 0.64 -6.56 8.45
CA GLY A 588 -0.71 -6.46 9.00
C GLY A 588 -0.75 -6.43 10.54
N ASN A 589 0.09 -7.23 11.21
CA ASN A 589 0.21 -7.21 12.67
C ASN A 589 0.80 -5.89 13.20
N ALA A 590 1.78 -5.30 12.50
CA ALA A 590 2.36 -4.03 12.90
C ALA A 590 1.34 -2.88 12.83
N ILE A 591 0.61 -2.79 11.72
CA ILE A 591 -0.45 -1.78 11.54
C ILE A 591 -1.61 -2.05 12.52
N ALA A 592 -2.00 -3.30 12.74
CA ALA A 592 -3.01 -3.63 13.74
C ALA A 592 -2.59 -3.16 15.13
N ALA A 593 -1.36 -3.45 15.58
CA ALA A 593 -0.85 -2.98 16.88
C ALA A 593 -0.93 -1.46 17.00
N GLN A 594 -0.44 -0.74 16.00
CA GLN A 594 -0.49 0.72 15.97
C GLN A 594 -1.93 1.25 16.03
N MET A 595 -2.84 0.66 15.26
CA MET A 595 -4.24 1.10 15.22
C MET A 595 -5.01 0.74 16.49
N PHE A 596 -4.69 -0.34 17.15
CA PHE A 596 -5.24 -0.67 18.46
C PHE A 596 -4.77 0.33 19.54
N ILE A 597 -3.50 0.79 19.51
CA ILE A 597 -3.00 1.87 20.36
C ILE A 597 -3.83 3.14 20.14
N ARG A 598 -3.99 3.54 18.88
CA ARG A 598 -4.74 4.76 18.52
C ARG A 598 -6.22 4.65 18.86
N LEU A 599 -6.82 3.49 18.67
CA LEU A 599 -8.22 3.26 19.02
C LEU A 599 -8.45 3.32 20.53
N ALA A 600 -7.52 2.77 21.33
CA ALA A 600 -7.56 2.88 22.78
C ALA A 600 -7.58 4.35 23.25
N ARG A 601 -6.71 5.17 22.67
CA ARG A 601 -6.60 6.60 23.01
C ARG A 601 -7.84 7.40 22.62
N ARG A 602 -8.50 7.06 21.51
CA ARG A 602 -9.70 7.77 21.03
C ARG A 602 -10.99 7.33 21.73
N SER A 603 -11.03 6.07 22.16
CA SER A 603 -12.21 5.49 22.79
C SER A 603 -12.16 5.45 24.31
N GLY A 604 -10.98 5.60 24.92
CA GLY A 604 -10.75 5.40 26.34
C GLY A 604 -10.79 3.93 26.79
N GLU A 605 -10.94 2.99 25.86
CA GLU A 605 -11.06 1.56 26.15
C GLU A 605 -9.68 0.89 26.23
N SER A 606 -9.21 0.63 27.44
CA SER A 606 -7.88 0.05 27.71
C SER A 606 -7.70 -1.38 27.17
N GLY A 607 -8.78 -2.06 26.80
CA GLY A 607 -8.72 -3.40 26.17
C GLY A 607 -7.90 -3.39 24.88
N TYR A 608 -8.06 -2.38 24.05
CA TYR A 608 -7.32 -2.25 22.79
C TYR A 608 -5.81 -2.09 23.00
N GLU A 609 -5.39 -1.33 24.02
CA GLU A 609 -3.96 -1.22 24.34
C GLU A 609 -3.36 -2.56 24.80
N LYS A 610 -4.13 -3.36 25.56
CA LYS A 610 -3.70 -4.72 25.94
C LYS A 610 -3.52 -5.62 24.73
N THR A 611 -4.43 -5.57 23.77
CA THR A 611 -4.32 -6.29 22.49
C THR A 611 -3.07 -5.85 21.72
N ALA A 612 -2.81 -4.54 21.64
CA ALA A 612 -1.61 -4.01 21.00
C ALA A 612 -0.31 -4.52 21.65
N ARG A 613 -0.21 -4.47 22.98
CA ARG A 613 0.94 -5.01 23.73
C ARG A 613 1.14 -6.49 23.45
N ALA A 614 0.07 -7.27 23.47
CA ALA A 614 0.13 -8.69 23.16
C ALA A 614 0.65 -8.99 21.75
N ILE A 615 0.30 -8.15 20.75
CA ILE A 615 0.86 -8.26 19.40
C ILE A 615 2.36 -7.95 19.42
N LEU A 616 2.78 -6.85 20.03
CA LEU A 616 4.20 -6.46 20.13
C LEU A 616 5.03 -7.55 20.81
N ASP A 617 4.55 -8.10 21.92
CA ASP A 617 5.23 -9.17 22.65
C ASP A 617 5.34 -10.46 21.81
N ALA A 618 4.33 -10.78 21.00
CA ALA A 618 4.33 -11.97 20.15
C ALA A 618 5.46 -12.01 19.12
N PHE A 619 5.86 -10.84 18.62
CA PHE A 619 6.87 -10.72 17.55
C PHE A 619 8.19 -10.11 18.01
N ALA A 620 8.34 -9.79 19.29
CA ALA A 620 9.55 -9.14 19.80
C ALA A 620 10.83 -9.92 19.49
N ALA A 621 10.80 -11.24 19.60
CA ALA A 621 11.96 -12.08 19.28
C ALA A 621 12.33 -12.03 17.79
N ASP A 622 11.33 -12.02 16.88
CA ASP A 622 11.57 -11.91 15.45
C ASP A 622 12.23 -10.58 15.08
N VAL A 623 11.80 -9.50 15.74
CA VAL A 623 12.43 -8.18 15.58
C VAL A 623 13.89 -8.19 16.04
N HIS A 624 14.22 -8.90 17.10
CA HIS A 624 15.62 -9.02 17.54
C HIS A 624 16.47 -9.85 16.57
N GLU A 625 15.89 -10.83 15.89
CA GLU A 625 16.58 -11.67 14.91
C GLU A 625 16.84 -10.91 13.61
N VAL A 626 15.82 -10.27 13.04
CA VAL A 626 15.93 -9.49 11.79
C VAL A 626 15.28 -8.10 11.94
N PRO A 627 15.93 -7.16 12.64
CA PRO A 627 15.29 -5.88 13.01
C PRO A 627 14.84 -5.04 11.79
N SER A 628 15.61 -5.01 10.71
CA SER A 628 15.30 -4.23 9.50
C SER A 628 14.06 -4.73 8.75
N ALA A 629 13.66 -5.98 8.97
CA ALA A 629 12.47 -6.54 8.36
C ALA A 629 11.17 -6.23 9.14
N HIS A 630 11.25 -5.50 10.25
CA HIS A 630 10.14 -5.22 11.15
C HIS A 630 10.05 -3.72 11.52
N ALA A 631 10.42 -2.85 10.59
CA ALA A 631 10.44 -1.40 10.79
C ALA A 631 9.09 -0.86 11.29
N SER A 632 7.98 -1.34 10.72
CA SER A 632 6.63 -0.90 11.08
C SER A 632 6.23 -1.32 12.51
N LEU A 633 6.71 -2.47 12.98
CA LEU A 633 6.45 -2.92 14.36
C LEU A 633 7.25 -2.10 15.38
N LEU A 634 8.48 -1.68 15.03
CA LEU A 634 9.27 -0.76 15.85
C LEU A 634 8.62 0.62 15.96
N ILE A 635 7.99 1.11 14.90
CA ILE A 635 7.19 2.35 14.94
C ILE A 635 6.00 2.18 15.89
N ALA A 636 5.27 1.06 15.82
CA ALA A 636 4.16 0.80 16.73
C ALA A 636 4.59 0.72 18.21
N ALA A 637 5.74 0.09 18.48
CA ALA A 637 6.33 0.03 19.82
C ALA A 637 6.74 1.42 20.33
N HIS A 638 7.37 2.23 19.48
CA HIS A 638 7.74 3.60 19.79
C HIS A 638 6.50 4.46 20.09
N GLU A 639 5.44 4.36 19.25
CA GLU A 639 4.19 5.07 19.49
C GLU A 639 3.51 4.68 20.81
N LEU A 640 3.60 3.41 21.22
CA LEU A 640 3.06 2.96 22.50
C LEU A 640 3.75 3.63 23.68
N HIS A 641 5.08 3.83 23.62
CA HIS A 641 5.89 4.33 24.73
C HIS A 641 6.02 5.86 24.74
N GLU A 642 6.23 6.48 23.58
CA GLU A 642 6.51 7.92 23.46
C GLU A 642 5.31 8.77 23.05
N GLY A 643 4.21 8.15 22.63
CA GLY A 643 3.01 8.85 22.17
C GLY A 643 2.87 8.88 20.65
N GLU A 644 1.72 9.38 20.18
CA GLU A 644 1.45 9.55 18.75
C GLU A 644 2.22 10.77 18.23
N ILE A 645 2.82 10.61 17.05
CA ILE A 645 3.50 11.71 16.37
C ILE A 645 2.54 12.55 15.54
N PRO A 646 1.71 11.96 14.64
CA PRO A 646 0.77 12.75 13.85
C PRO A 646 -0.34 13.36 14.69
N LEU A 647 -0.68 14.62 14.40
CA LEU A 647 -1.84 15.30 14.97
C LEU A 647 -3.13 14.93 14.23
N PRO A 648 -4.30 14.95 14.90
CA PRO A 648 -4.49 15.27 16.31
C PRO A 648 -4.05 14.14 17.23
N ILE A 649 -3.59 14.47 18.43
CA ILE A 649 -3.37 13.50 19.50
C ILE A 649 -4.48 13.57 20.54
N TYR A 650 -4.61 12.50 21.33
CA TYR A 650 -5.64 12.38 22.34
C TYR A 650 -5.02 12.17 23.72
N ALA A 651 -5.55 12.89 24.71
CA ALA A 651 -5.19 12.80 26.12
C ALA A 651 -6.43 12.52 26.96
N ALA A 652 -6.24 12.39 28.26
CA ALA A 652 -7.33 12.21 29.21
C ALA A 652 -8.24 11.01 28.84
N ARG A 653 -7.65 9.89 28.44
CA ARG A 653 -8.40 8.69 28.01
C ARG A 653 -9.39 8.98 26.88
N GLY A 654 -9.02 9.85 25.94
CA GLY A 654 -9.85 10.21 24.78
C GLY A 654 -10.75 11.43 24.99
N HIS A 655 -10.86 11.94 26.21
CA HIS A 655 -11.72 13.09 26.53
C HIS A 655 -11.12 14.46 26.17
N ALA A 656 -9.84 14.50 25.82
CA ALA A 656 -9.18 15.71 25.33
C ALA A 656 -8.54 15.44 23.97
N ARG A 657 -8.97 16.16 22.94
CA ARG A 657 -8.38 16.16 21.61
C ARG A 657 -7.52 17.42 21.44
N ILE A 658 -6.28 17.24 21.01
CA ILE A 658 -5.30 18.31 20.88
C ILE A 658 -4.85 18.41 19.41
N ASP A 659 -4.95 19.61 18.84
CA ASP A 659 -4.37 20.02 17.58
C ASP A 659 -3.34 21.12 17.78
N ALA A 660 -2.30 21.17 16.95
CA ALA A 660 -1.32 22.25 16.98
C ALA A 660 -0.97 22.67 15.54
N PHE A 661 -0.94 23.99 15.33
CA PHE A 661 -0.63 24.60 14.03
C PHE A 661 0.43 25.66 14.19
N ILE A 662 1.31 25.77 13.20
CA ILE A 662 2.30 26.83 13.11
C ILE A 662 2.14 27.58 11.79
N GLN A 663 2.11 28.90 11.83
CA GLN A 663 1.97 29.76 10.68
C GLN A 663 3.11 30.78 10.61
N LYS A 664 3.75 30.90 9.46
CA LYS A 664 4.79 31.90 9.24
C LYS A 664 4.17 33.29 9.19
N ILE A 665 4.67 34.24 10.00
CA ILE A 665 4.29 35.66 9.97
C ILE A 665 5.35 36.47 9.21
N THR A 666 6.62 36.31 9.59
CA THR A 666 7.78 36.91 8.91
C THR A 666 8.83 35.81 8.67
N GLU A 667 10.01 36.18 8.15
CA GLU A 667 11.10 35.23 7.92
C GLU A 667 11.49 34.45 9.19
N ASN A 668 11.48 35.11 10.34
CA ASN A 668 11.93 34.54 11.61
C ASN A 668 10.81 34.45 12.66
N GLN A 669 9.61 34.92 12.37
CA GLN A 669 8.51 34.90 13.34
C GLN A 669 7.37 34.00 12.88
N TYR A 670 6.86 33.22 13.81
CA TYR A 670 5.80 32.27 13.60
C TYR A 670 4.75 32.38 14.70
N GLN A 671 3.49 32.18 14.32
CA GLN A 671 2.40 32.04 15.27
C GLN A 671 2.13 30.54 15.49
N LEU A 672 2.25 30.11 16.73
CA LEU A 672 1.77 28.82 17.21
C LEU A 672 0.32 28.96 17.68
N GLN A 673 -0.52 28.01 17.35
CA GLN A 673 -1.84 27.81 17.91
C GLN A 673 -1.98 26.36 18.36
N VAL A 674 -2.25 26.17 19.66
CA VAL A 674 -2.62 24.87 20.25
C VAL A 674 -4.09 24.91 20.60
N GLU A 675 -4.87 24.04 19.99
CA GLU A 675 -6.30 23.90 20.22
C GLU A 675 -6.56 22.64 21.04
N ILE A 676 -7.27 22.78 22.15
CA ILE A 676 -7.68 21.70 23.05
C ILE A 676 -9.20 21.65 23.05
N LYS A 677 -9.77 20.54 22.62
CA LYS A 677 -11.21 20.25 22.66
C LYS A 677 -11.48 19.19 23.71
N LEU A 678 -12.39 19.47 24.62
CA LEU A 678 -12.77 18.59 25.72
C LEU A 678 -14.18 18.07 25.51
N ASP A 679 -14.41 16.82 25.86
CA ASP A 679 -15.75 16.25 25.91
C ASP A 679 -16.62 16.97 26.97
N GLU A 680 -17.95 16.90 26.81
CA GLU A 680 -18.89 17.47 27.74
C GLU A 680 -18.68 16.91 29.18
N GLY A 681 -18.66 17.80 30.15
CA GLY A 681 -18.40 17.45 31.54
C GLY A 681 -16.94 17.30 31.94
N TRP A 682 -16.01 17.41 30.99
CA TRP A 682 -14.57 17.42 31.22
C TRP A 682 -14.00 18.84 31.19
N HIS A 683 -12.95 19.06 31.97
CA HIS A 683 -12.20 20.32 32.06
C HIS A 683 -10.73 20.06 32.34
N ILE A 684 -9.90 21.04 32.04
CA ILE A 684 -8.48 21.09 32.46
C ILE A 684 -8.24 22.32 33.30
N ASN A 685 -7.25 22.28 34.21
CA ASN A 685 -6.89 23.43 34.99
C ASN A 685 -6.40 24.58 34.11
N ALA A 686 -6.73 25.81 34.47
CA ALA A 686 -6.21 26.96 33.75
C ALA A 686 -4.69 27.12 33.94
N HIS A 687 -4.07 28.01 33.17
CA HIS A 687 -2.64 28.32 33.30
C HIS A 687 -2.26 28.83 34.68
N VAL A 688 -3.13 29.57 35.35
CA VAL A 688 -2.99 30.01 36.72
C VAL A 688 -4.10 29.39 37.55
N PRO A 689 -3.87 28.21 38.17
CA PRO A 689 -4.84 27.58 39.05
C PRO A 689 -5.01 28.42 40.33
N LEU A 690 -6.18 28.30 40.98
CA LEU A 690 -6.46 28.99 42.23
C LEU A 690 -5.99 28.24 43.50
N GLU A 691 -5.55 27.00 43.33
CA GLU A 691 -5.04 26.15 44.44
C GLU A 691 -3.70 25.54 44.03
N ASP A 692 -2.70 25.56 44.91
CA ASP A 692 -1.29 25.20 44.63
C ASP A 692 -1.08 23.71 44.27
N TYR A 693 -2.01 22.83 44.64
CA TYR A 693 -1.92 21.40 44.36
C TYR A 693 -2.41 21.03 42.95
N LEU A 694 -3.03 21.97 42.23
CA LEU A 694 -3.54 21.75 40.89
C LEU A 694 -2.43 21.95 39.85
N ILE A 695 -2.34 21.02 38.91
CA ILE A 695 -1.34 21.09 37.83
C ILE A 695 -1.83 22.05 36.75
N PRO A 696 -1.09 23.13 36.44
CA PRO A 696 -1.49 24.11 35.43
C PRO A 696 -1.40 23.55 34.01
N THR A 697 -2.26 24.04 33.12
CA THR A 697 -2.07 23.86 31.69
C THR A 697 -0.95 24.78 31.19
N LYS A 698 0.11 24.21 30.66
CA LYS A 698 1.32 24.95 30.23
C LYS A 698 1.84 24.44 28.91
N ILE A 699 2.29 25.36 28.05
CA ILE A 699 3.10 25.02 26.84
C ILE A 699 4.53 25.50 27.03
N ASP A 700 5.47 24.74 26.45
CA ASP A 700 6.89 25.07 26.38
C ASP A 700 7.50 24.52 25.08
N ILE A 701 8.73 24.88 24.76
CA ILE A 701 9.48 24.27 23.65
C ILE A 701 10.33 23.14 24.22
N ALA A 702 10.17 21.93 23.67
CA ALA A 702 10.94 20.78 24.11
C ALA A 702 12.39 20.87 23.55
N ASN A 703 13.37 21.09 24.44
CA ASN A 703 14.81 20.93 24.20
C ASN A 703 15.41 21.59 22.93
N ASP A 704 14.74 22.57 22.32
CA ASP A 704 15.28 23.26 21.15
C ASP A 704 15.76 24.68 21.51
N ILE A 705 17.07 24.87 21.56
CA ILE A 705 17.70 26.17 21.80
C ILE A 705 17.55 27.14 20.63
N LYS A 706 17.12 26.68 19.46
CA LYS A 706 17.00 27.47 18.23
C LYS A 706 15.66 28.14 18.06
N TRP A 707 14.65 27.72 18.81
CA TRP A 707 13.35 28.34 18.88
C TRP A 707 13.16 29.03 20.23
N LYS A 708 12.47 30.18 20.26
CA LYS A 708 12.18 30.91 21.50
C LYS A 708 10.74 31.37 21.52
N ILE A 709 10.08 31.17 22.65
CA ILE A 709 8.76 31.75 22.90
C ILE A 709 8.96 33.21 23.33
N LYS A 710 8.37 34.13 22.58
CA LYS A 710 8.36 35.56 22.92
C LYS A 710 7.21 35.91 23.85
N HIS A 711 6.04 35.36 23.56
CA HIS A 711 4.82 35.65 24.29
C HIS A 711 3.86 34.48 24.16
N ILE A 712 3.15 34.16 25.27
CA ILE A 712 2.07 33.17 25.26
C ILE A 712 0.80 33.89 25.69
N ASN A 713 -0.26 33.68 24.94
CA ASN A 713 -1.59 34.16 25.24
C ASN A 713 -2.50 32.97 25.57
N TYR A 714 -2.78 32.75 26.83
CA TYR A 714 -3.70 31.75 27.29
C TYR A 714 -5.15 32.29 27.24
N PRO A 715 -6.16 31.43 27.00
CA PRO A 715 -7.55 31.85 27.04
C PRO A 715 -7.97 32.30 28.46
N PRO A 716 -9.02 33.13 28.61
CA PRO A 716 -9.55 33.47 29.91
C PRO A 716 -10.05 32.21 30.63
N ALA A 717 -9.75 32.10 31.91
CA ALA A 717 -10.25 31.01 32.76
C ALA A 717 -11.71 31.23 33.14
N GLU A 718 -12.46 30.14 33.15
CA GLU A 718 -13.80 30.11 33.75
C GLU A 718 -13.69 29.73 35.24
N HIS A 719 -14.39 30.45 36.10
CA HIS A 719 -14.41 30.16 37.53
C HIS A 719 -15.63 29.28 37.84
N VAL A 720 -15.41 27.99 38.06
CA VAL A 720 -16.46 27.00 38.23
C VAL A 720 -16.35 26.32 39.58
N LYS A 721 -17.48 26.20 40.28
CA LYS A 721 -17.55 25.42 41.53
C LYS A 721 -17.92 23.99 41.22
N LEU A 722 -17.00 23.07 41.47
CA LEU A 722 -17.16 21.63 41.25
C LEU A 722 -17.62 20.93 42.54
N GLY A 723 -18.27 19.77 42.39
CA GLY A 723 -18.84 19.03 43.52
C GLY A 723 -17.83 18.56 44.58
N PHE A 724 -16.55 18.42 44.21
CA PHE A 724 -15.48 18.02 45.12
C PHE A 724 -14.69 19.21 45.72
N SER A 725 -14.97 20.44 45.30
CA SER A 725 -14.27 21.63 45.79
C SER A 725 -15.22 22.62 46.49
N ASN A 726 -14.82 23.10 47.65
CA ASN A 726 -15.57 24.13 48.39
C ASN A 726 -15.41 25.54 47.80
N LYS A 727 -14.37 25.76 46.99
CA LYS A 727 -14.03 27.01 46.31
C LYS A 727 -14.19 26.89 44.81
N PRO A 728 -14.46 27.99 44.08
CA PRO A 728 -14.37 27.99 42.64
C PRO A 728 -12.96 27.63 42.17
N LEU A 729 -12.84 26.90 41.05
CA LEU A 729 -11.58 26.56 40.38
C LEU A 729 -11.48 27.35 39.07
N ALA A 730 -10.26 27.75 38.69
CA ALA A 730 -9.98 28.36 37.41
C ALA A 730 -9.73 27.26 36.38
N LEU A 731 -10.61 27.12 35.40
CA LEU A 731 -10.67 25.99 34.48
C LEU A 731 -10.77 26.42 33.01
N TYR A 732 -10.36 25.53 32.09
CA TYR A 732 -10.70 25.57 30.67
C TYR A 732 -11.67 24.43 30.37
N GLN A 733 -12.76 24.74 29.65
CA GLN A 733 -13.81 23.79 29.30
C GLN A 733 -14.09 23.85 27.79
N ASN A 734 -14.76 22.83 27.27
CA ASN A 734 -15.19 22.74 25.90
C ASN A 734 -14.04 22.91 24.86
N ARG A 735 -13.79 24.13 24.42
CA ARG A 735 -12.76 24.46 23.42
C ARG A 735 -11.86 25.59 23.92
N SER A 736 -10.59 25.34 24.02
CA SER A 736 -9.59 26.31 24.47
C SER A 736 -8.47 26.43 23.42
N ILE A 737 -8.04 27.67 23.18
CA ILE A 737 -7.00 27.99 22.19
C ILE A 737 -5.88 28.75 22.89
N ILE A 738 -4.69 28.16 22.92
CA ILE A 738 -3.47 28.81 23.39
C ILE A 738 -2.72 29.31 22.15
N LYS A 739 -2.34 30.59 22.14
CA LYS A 739 -1.56 31.20 21.06
C LYS A 739 -0.19 31.62 21.57
N ALA A 740 0.86 31.37 20.80
CA ALA A 740 2.19 31.86 21.14
C ALA A 740 2.88 32.47 19.93
N LEU A 741 3.65 33.53 20.17
CA LEU A 741 4.56 34.09 19.18
C LEU A 741 5.93 33.44 19.37
N LEU A 742 6.44 32.82 18.33
CA LEU A 742 7.72 32.12 18.31
C LEU A 742 8.73 32.87 17.43
N ASP A 743 9.97 33.00 17.91
CA ASP A 743 11.10 33.39 17.10
C ASP A 743 11.89 32.14 16.68
N ARG A 744 12.16 32.03 15.38
CA ARG A 744 13.00 31.00 14.80
C ARG A 744 14.45 31.48 14.72
N GLY A 745 15.36 30.76 15.34
CA GLY A 745 16.79 30.94 15.16
C GLY A 745 17.28 30.34 13.82
N LYS A 746 18.55 29.97 13.76
CA LYS A 746 19.15 29.35 12.56
C LYS A 746 18.75 27.87 12.44
N THR A 747 17.50 27.60 12.15
CA THR A 747 16.99 26.24 11.88
C THR A 747 15.93 26.28 10.79
N LYS A 748 15.77 25.16 10.05
CA LYS A 748 14.69 24.96 9.07
C LYS A 748 13.62 23.96 9.57
N ILE A 749 13.89 23.31 10.70
CA ILE A 749 13.00 22.30 11.28
C ILE A 749 11.95 23.00 12.14
N ASN A 750 10.70 22.52 12.11
CA ASN A 750 9.62 23.02 12.95
C ASN A 750 9.86 22.69 14.43
N PRO A 751 9.34 23.50 15.37
CA PRO A 751 9.54 23.28 16.80
C PRO A 751 8.77 22.08 17.31
N VAL A 752 9.28 21.44 18.38
CA VAL A 752 8.51 20.49 19.19
C VAL A 752 7.95 21.24 20.38
N ILE A 753 6.64 21.19 20.56
CA ILE A 753 5.96 21.85 21.66
C ILE A 753 5.63 20.83 22.74
N GLN A 754 5.97 21.14 23.97
CA GLN A 754 5.57 20.37 25.15
C GLN A 754 4.30 20.98 25.72
N LEU A 755 3.24 20.17 25.85
CA LEU A 755 1.98 20.55 26.50
C LEU A 755 1.81 19.74 27.77
N GLN A 756 1.74 20.40 28.91
CA GLN A 756 1.36 19.82 30.20
C GLN A 756 -0.12 20.14 30.47
N LEU A 757 -0.89 19.15 30.88
CA LEU A 757 -2.28 19.33 31.32
C LEU A 757 -2.69 18.28 32.35
N GLN A 758 -3.74 18.59 33.13
CA GLN A 758 -4.43 17.62 33.98
C GLN A 758 -5.92 17.75 33.75
N ALA A 759 -6.57 16.68 33.29
CA ALA A 759 -8.00 16.66 33.03
C ALA A 759 -8.77 16.09 34.22
N CYS A 760 -9.90 16.72 34.52
CA CYS A 760 -10.82 16.34 35.59
C CYS A 760 -12.27 16.37 35.10
N ASN A 761 -13.15 15.65 35.79
CA ASN A 761 -14.60 15.80 35.70
C ASN A 761 -15.18 16.08 37.07
N ASN A 762 -16.50 16.03 37.23
CA ASN A 762 -17.14 16.31 38.51
C ASN A 762 -16.88 15.27 39.63
N GLN A 763 -16.22 14.15 39.32
CA GLN A 763 -16.02 13.02 40.22
C GLN A 763 -14.53 12.72 40.48
N LEU A 764 -13.66 12.88 39.46
CA LEU A 764 -12.25 12.51 39.57
C LEU A 764 -11.36 13.40 38.71
N CYS A 765 -10.07 13.48 39.10
CA CYS A 765 -8.99 13.98 38.25
C CYS A 765 -8.13 12.82 37.78
N LEU A 766 -7.79 12.83 36.50
CA LEU A 766 -6.82 11.89 35.92
C LEU A 766 -5.39 12.32 36.29
N PRO A 767 -4.41 11.42 36.24
CA PRO A 767 -3.01 11.80 36.36
C PRO A 767 -2.64 12.92 35.37
N PRO A 768 -1.72 13.82 35.73
CA PRO A 768 -1.24 14.83 34.80
C PRO A 768 -0.49 14.16 33.61
N GLU A 769 -0.66 14.71 32.43
CA GLU A 769 -0.01 14.26 31.20
C GLU A 769 0.89 15.36 30.64
N THR A 770 2.02 14.95 30.08
CA THR A 770 2.93 15.83 29.33
C THR A 770 3.08 15.27 27.93
N LEU A 771 2.65 16.02 26.93
CA LEU A 771 2.53 15.60 25.54
C LEU A 771 3.55 16.33 24.69
N LYS A 772 4.17 15.63 23.74
CA LYS A 772 5.00 16.25 22.69
C LYS A 772 4.11 16.49 21.46
N LEU A 773 4.01 17.75 21.02
CA LEU A 773 3.23 18.15 19.85
C LEU A 773 4.19 18.54 18.74
N TYR A 774 3.92 18.04 17.54
CA TYR A 774 4.64 18.37 16.30
C TYR A 774 3.69 19.20 15.41
N PRO A 775 3.71 20.56 15.50
CA PRO A 775 2.70 21.41 14.88
C PRO A 775 2.66 21.26 13.36
N ASN A 776 1.46 21.13 12.80
CA ASN A 776 1.25 21.16 11.36
C ASN A 776 1.50 22.56 10.80
N LEU A 777 2.22 22.65 9.68
CA LEU A 777 2.45 23.93 9.00
C LEU A 777 1.18 24.37 8.27
N LEU A 778 0.66 25.53 8.62
CA LEU A 778 -0.37 26.18 7.81
C LEU A 778 0.31 26.93 6.64
N VAL A 779 0.15 26.36 5.46
CA VAL A 779 0.63 27.02 4.22
C VAL A 779 -0.35 28.12 3.88
N SER A 780 0.10 29.39 3.92
CA SER A 780 -0.67 30.50 3.33
C SER A 780 -0.85 30.22 1.84
N GLN A 781 -2.12 30.28 1.38
CA GLN A 781 -2.48 30.13 -0.02
C GLN A 781 -1.81 31.18 -0.92
#